data_af6fb5e62a15b8796a6956476bb40977
#
_entry.id   af6fb5e62a15b8796a6956476bb40977
#
_cell.length_a   1.000
_cell.length_b   1.000
_cell.length_c   1.000
_cell.angle_alpha   90.00
_cell.angle_beta   90.00
_cell.angle_gamma   90.00
#
_symmetry.space_group_name_H-M   'P 1'
#
loop_
_entity.id
_entity.type
_entity.pdbx_description
1 polymer ?
#
loop_
_entity_poly.entity_id
_entity_poly.type
_entity_poly.pdbx_seq_one_letter_code
_entity_poly.pdbx_strand_id
1 'polypeptide(L)'
;MGKSLVIVESPAKAKTINKYLGKDFIVKSSVGHVRDLPTAGQSTGEKKAAAISTKGMSAEEKARVKKEKDRKALIKKMGINPYHDWEANYQILPGKEKVVSELQKLAKDADCVYLATDLDREGEAIAWHLREIIGGDEERYKRVVFNEITKNAIQQAFQTPGELNMDGVNAQQARRFMDRVVGFMVSPLLWKKVARGLSAGRVQSVAVKLLVEREREINAFVPEEFWDIHANTKTKDKSDFKLLVAQKDGVAFKPVNETETKAAISVLENASYEVCKREDRPTKSKPSAPYITSTLQQAASTRLGYGVKKTMMLAQRLYEAGYITYMRTDSTNLSAEAVDAVRDFIGSEFGDKYLPAKPLTYGSKEGAQEAHEAIRPSDVSVKAEDLQGVDADAHKLYSLIWNQFVACQMTPAEYDSTTISVKAAEYTLKAKGRILKFDGWTRVQRPMGKNEDTILPAVQLGDTLSLESLDPKQHFTKPPARFTEAALVKELEKRGIGRPSTYASIISTIQDRGYVKVDQRRFYAEKMGEIVTDRLDDSFNDLMNYDFTARMEQKLDQIAEGEVNWKAVLDNFFADFTGDLEKAELDESEGGMKLNHIVMTDIECPTCGRPMGIRTASTGVFLGCSGYALPPKERCKTTINLGDEEGIINVLEEDVETAALRAKKRCPICETAMDAYLIDDKRKMHVCGNNPNCEGYVVEYGEFKVKGYDGPVVECDKCGSDMVLKNGRFGKYMDCTSETCKNTRKILKNGEVAPPKEDPVHFPELPCENSDAYFVLRDGASGLFMAASNFPKSRETRAPLVSELARFEERLPEKFKYLTTAPQEDPDGRPAVVRFSRKTKENYVRSEDDGKPSGWTALYVDGKWEITDKRKKAKA
;
A
#
# COMPACT_ATOMS: atom_id res chain seq x y z
N MET A 1 22.61 -43.85 13.11
CA MET A 1 22.67 -42.68 12.28
C MET A 1 21.79 -41.63 12.92
N GLY A 2 22.32 -40.44 13.23
CA GLY A 2 21.56 -39.32 13.76
C GLY A 2 20.58 -38.77 12.68
N LYS A 3 19.51 -38.15 13.11
CA LYS A 3 18.59 -37.51 12.17
C LYS A 3 19.13 -36.18 11.69
N SER A 4 18.89 -35.80 10.43
CA SER A 4 19.22 -34.48 9.89
C SER A 4 18.16 -33.48 10.25
N LEU A 5 18.53 -32.25 10.63
CA LEU A 5 17.62 -31.15 10.90
C LEU A 5 17.46 -30.29 9.65
N VAL A 6 16.22 -30.02 9.23
CA VAL A 6 15.89 -29.12 8.13
C VAL A 6 15.15 -27.89 8.70
N ILE A 7 15.68 -26.70 8.45
CA ILE A 7 15.11 -25.44 8.94
C ILE A 7 14.60 -24.63 7.76
N VAL A 8 13.32 -24.26 7.81
CA VAL A 8 12.62 -23.39 6.83
C VAL A 8 12.06 -22.17 7.53
N GLU A 9 11.64 -21.13 6.80
CA GLU A 9 11.16 -19.91 7.41
C GLU A 9 9.71 -19.96 7.89
N SER A 10 8.84 -20.81 7.32
CA SER A 10 7.42 -20.83 7.69
C SER A 10 6.91 -22.21 8.15
N PRO A 11 5.93 -22.26 9.08
CA PRO A 11 5.30 -23.53 9.47
C PRO A 11 4.56 -24.22 8.32
N ALA A 12 3.98 -23.47 7.40
CA ALA A 12 3.28 -24.00 6.23
C ALA A 12 4.25 -24.74 5.31
N LYS A 13 5.40 -24.10 4.99
CA LYS A 13 6.49 -24.70 4.21
C LYS A 13 7.06 -25.95 4.90
N ALA A 14 7.26 -25.90 6.22
CA ALA A 14 7.69 -27.06 6.99
C ALA A 14 6.74 -28.25 6.85
N LYS A 15 5.42 -27.99 6.94
CA LYS A 15 4.39 -29.02 6.79
C LYS A 15 4.39 -29.66 5.40
N THR A 16 4.57 -28.86 4.35
CA THR A 16 4.60 -29.35 2.95
C THR A 16 5.86 -30.16 2.68
N ILE A 17 7.05 -29.65 3.04
CA ILE A 17 8.32 -30.33 2.82
C ILE A 17 8.41 -31.65 3.60
N ASN A 18 7.91 -31.65 4.84
CA ASN A 18 7.91 -32.87 5.68
C ASN A 18 7.15 -34.05 5.06
N LYS A 19 6.20 -33.81 4.13
CA LYS A 19 5.52 -34.87 3.40
C LYS A 19 6.41 -35.55 2.36
N TYR A 20 7.45 -34.86 1.88
CA TYR A 20 8.32 -35.31 0.78
C TYR A 20 9.66 -35.89 1.26
N LEU A 21 10.08 -35.51 2.46
CA LEU A 21 11.28 -36.03 3.10
C LEU A 21 10.95 -37.26 3.98
N GLY A 22 11.88 -38.20 4.05
CA GLY A 22 11.70 -39.43 4.83
C GLY A 22 11.88 -39.22 6.33
N LYS A 23 11.85 -40.36 7.08
CA LYS A 23 11.94 -40.40 8.56
C LYS A 23 13.32 -39.98 9.11
N ASP A 24 14.33 -39.86 8.26
CA ASP A 24 15.70 -39.45 8.62
C ASP A 24 15.85 -37.93 8.78
N PHE A 25 14.77 -37.17 8.46
CA PHE A 25 14.74 -35.71 8.55
C PHE A 25 13.78 -35.24 9.60
N ILE A 26 14.17 -34.19 10.34
CA ILE A 26 13.31 -33.43 11.25
C ILE A 26 13.13 -32.04 10.62
N VAL A 27 11.94 -31.73 10.13
CA VAL A 27 11.65 -30.43 9.52
C VAL A 27 11.03 -29.47 10.54
N LYS A 28 11.64 -28.30 10.72
CA LYS A 28 11.21 -27.24 11.65
C LYS A 28 11.19 -25.87 10.98
N SER A 29 10.44 -24.97 11.57
CA SER A 29 10.36 -23.58 11.08
C SER A 29 11.01 -22.61 12.07
N SER A 30 11.76 -21.63 11.55
CA SER A 30 12.23 -20.45 12.28
C SER A 30 11.14 -19.41 12.53
N VAL A 31 9.99 -19.54 11.84
CA VAL A 31 8.90 -18.57 11.87
C VAL A 31 9.39 -17.17 11.43
N GLY A 32 10.14 -17.12 10.31
CA GLY A 32 10.79 -15.92 9.76
C GLY A 32 12.13 -15.61 10.42
N HIS A 33 12.53 -14.34 10.43
CA HIS A 33 13.78 -13.90 11.07
C HIS A 33 13.81 -14.21 12.56
N VAL A 34 14.95 -14.66 13.06
CA VAL A 34 15.19 -15.01 14.47
C VAL A 34 15.99 -13.92 15.20
N ARG A 35 16.81 -13.16 14.48
CA ARG A 35 17.53 -11.98 15.00
C ARG A 35 17.53 -10.83 14.01
N ASP A 36 17.68 -9.60 14.51
CA ASP A 36 17.84 -8.39 13.73
C ASP A 36 18.62 -7.34 14.54
N LEU A 37 18.90 -6.20 13.92
CA LEU A 37 19.43 -5.02 14.61
C LEU A 37 18.43 -4.52 15.67
N PRO A 38 18.86 -3.84 16.74
CA PRO A 38 17.99 -3.37 17.81
C PRO A 38 16.79 -2.56 17.31
N THR A 39 15.61 -2.78 17.88
CA THR A 39 14.43 -1.94 17.59
C THR A 39 14.42 -0.71 18.48
N ALA A 40 13.97 0.44 17.97
CA ALA A 40 13.86 1.67 18.76
C ALA A 40 12.94 1.44 19.96
N GLY A 41 13.46 1.66 21.18
CA GLY A 41 12.71 1.52 22.44
C GLY A 41 13.06 0.29 23.28
N GLN A 42 13.87 -0.66 22.78
CA GLN A 42 14.41 -1.71 23.63
C GLN A 42 15.51 -1.14 24.54
N SER A 43 15.27 -1.12 25.87
CA SER A 43 16.33 -0.89 26.85
C SER A 43 17.18 -2.15 26.92
N THR A 44 18.40 -2.09 26.39
CA THR A 44 19.42 -3.05 26.82
C THR A 44 19.59 -2.84 28.31
N GLY A 45 19.43 -3.90 29.13
CA GLY A 45 19.53 -3.85 30.59
C GLY A 45 20.89 -3.43 31.13
N GLU A 46 21.73 -2.76 30.34
CA GLU A 46 23.00 -2.19 30.76
C GLU A 46 22.82 -0.95 31.63
N LYS A 47 23.48 -0.94 32.76
CA LYS A 47 23.58 0.20 33.66
C LYS A 47 24.01 1.44 32.86
N LYS A 48 23.29 2.57 33.04
CA LYS A 48 23.67 3.86 32.46
C LYS A 48 25.12 4.16 32.84
N ALA A 49 25.98 4.35 31.84
CA ALA A 49 27.36 4.79 32.09
C ALA A 49 27.36 6.07 32.93
N ALA A 50 28.30 6.16 33.85
CA ALA A 50 28.42 7.33 34.72
C ALA A 50 28.49 8.63 33.92
N ALA A 51 27.77 9.65 34.37
CA ALA A 51 27.74 10.94 33.68
C ALA A 51 29.14 11.57 33.74
N ILE A 52 29.70 11.92 32.58
CA ILE A 52 30.95 12.70 32.52
C ILE A 52 30.67 14.08 33.10
N SER A 53 31.42 14.45 34.17
CA SER A 53 31.28 15.80 34.77
C SER A 53 31.79 16.84 33.78
N THR A 54 30.90 17.73 33.36
CA THR A 54 31.25 18.87 32.45
C THR A 54 31.58 20.14 33.23
N LYS A 55 31.76 20.02 34.55
CA LYS A 55 32.07 21.13 35.43
C LYS A 55 33.52 21.60 35.15
N GLY A 56 33.72 22.83 34.72
CA GLY A 56 35.05 23.41 34.38
C GLY A 56 35.43 23.38 32.92
N MET A 57 34.64 22.74 32.02
CA MET A 57 34.93 22.71 30.58
C MET A 57 34.50 24.01 29.89
N SER A 58 35.22 24.41 28.83
CA SER A 58 34.85 25.50 27.94
C SER A 58 33.53 25.19 27.19
N ALA A 59 32.93 26.17 26.55
CA ALA A 59 31.73 25.95 25.73
C ALA A 59 32.01 25.00 24.56
N GLU A 60 33.17 25.11 23.94
CA GLU A 60 33.61 24.25 22.82
C GLU A 60 33.85 22.79 23.27
N GLU A 61 34.52 22.61 24.43
CA GLU A 61 34.72 21.28 25.00
C GLU A 61 33.41 20.60 25.38
N LYS A 62 32.44 21.35 25.93
CA LYS A 62 31.10 20.87 26.25
C LYS A 62 30.35 20.44 25.01
N ALA A 63 30.45 21.22 23.91
CA ALA A 63 29.84 20.91 22.62
C ALA A 63 30.44 19.62 22.04
N ARG A 64 31.76 19.47 22.08
CA ARG A 64 32.49 18.27 21.62
C ARG A 64 32.11 17.01 22.41
N VAL A 65 32.07 17.09 23.75
CA VAL A 65 31.65 15.97 24.61
C VAL A 65 30.19 15.59 24.35
N LYS A 66 29.31 16.58 24.12
CA LYS A 66 27.91 16.34 23.76
C LYS A 66 27.80 15.65 22.41
N LYS A 67 28.52 16.13 21.37
CA LYS A 67 28.49 15.54 20.00
C LYS A 67 28.98 14.07 20.06
N GLU A 68 30.01 13.78 20.84
CA GLU A 68 30.51 12.40 21.00
C GLU A 68 29.50 11.50 21.73
N LYS A 69 28.86 12.01 22.80
CA LYS A 69 27.82 11.27 23.54
C LYS A 69 26.61 10.99 22.65
N ASP A 70 26.15 11.98 21.90
CA ASP A 70 25.00 11.84 20.98
C ASP A 70 25.35 10.83 19.86
N ARG A 71 26.58 10.84 19.33
CA ARG A 71 27.07 9.86 18.36
C ARG A 71 27.09 8.43 18.95
N LYS A 72 27.62 8.23 20.16
CA LYS A 72 27.60 6.91 20.82
C LYS A 72 26.17 6.40 21.06
N ALA A 73 25.28 7.31 21.47
CA ALA A 73 23.86 6.98 21.66
C ALA A 73 23.15 6.62 20.35
N LEU A 74 23.51 7.30 19.24
CA LEU A 74 22.98 7.01 17.91
C LEU A 74 23.47 5.63 17.42
N ILE A 75 24.78 5.33 17.51
CA ILE A 75 25.36 4.02 17.15
C ILE A 75 24.64 2.89 17.91
N LYS A 76 24.45 3.07 19.23
CA LYS A 76 23.73 2.09 20.05
C LYS A 76 22.29 1.88 19.59
N LYS A 77 21.58 2.94 19.21
CA LYS A 77 20.20 2.85 18.68
C LYS A 77 20.14 2.22 17.28
N MET A 78 21.09 2.55 16.42
CA MET A 78 21.20 1.96 15.10
C MET A 78 21.59 0.48 15.15
N GLY A 79 22.38 0.09 16.16
CA GLY A 79 22.95 -1.25 16.25
C GLY A 79 24.03 -1.53 15.22
N ILE A 80 24.54 -0.50 14.55
CA ILE A 80 25.66 -0.54 13.59
C ILE A 80 26.60 0.62 13.84
N ASN A 81 27.90 0.41 13.60
CA ASN A 81 28.93 1.42 13.77
C ASN A 81 29.61 1.75 12.43
N PRO A 82 29.13 2.78 11.68
CA PRO A 82 29.71 3.15 10.40
C PRO A 82 31.16 3.70 10.51
N TYR A 83 31.61 4.05 11.71
CA TYR A 83 32.93 4.60 11.97
C TYR A 83 33.95 3.53 12.40
N HIS A 84 33.51 2.27 12.53
CA HIS A 84 34.35 1.15 12.93
C HIS A 84 33.94 -0.11 12.14
N ASP A 85 34.38 -0.16 10.90
CA ASP A 85 34.26 -1.32 9.98
C ASP A 85 32.84 -1.92 9.87
N TRP A 86 31.80 -1.08 10.05
CA TRP A 86 30.39 -1.48 10.00
C TRP A 86 30.00 -2.59 10.99
N GLU A 87 30.68 -2.64 12.12
CA GLU A 87 30.38 -3.60 13.19
C GLU A 87 28.89 -3.54 13.57
N ALA A 88 28.24 -4.71 13.57
CA ALA A 88 26.79 -4.81 13.78
C ALA A 88 26.45 -5.59 15.06
N ASN A 89 25.54 -5.04 15.86
CA ASN A 89 25.04 -5.66 17.08
C ASN A 89 23.67 -6.30 16.82
N TYR A 90 23.69 -7.54 16.35
CA TYR A 90 22.47 -8.33 16.14
C TYR A 90 21.93 -8.90 17.45
N GLN A 91 20.62 -8.82 17.65
CA GLN A 91 19.92 -9.32 18.83
C GLN A 91 18.81 -10.29 18.43
N ILE A 92 18.54 -11.29 19.28
CA ILE A 92 17.39 -12.18 19.11
C ILE A 92 16.12 -11.32 19.20
N LEU A 93 15.23 -11.51 18.25
CA LEU A 93 13.97 -10.78 18.22
C LEU A 93 13.06 -11.18 19.39
N PRO A 94 12.37 -10.24 20.05
CA PRO A 94 11.43 -10.53 21.13
C PRO A 94 10.39 -11.59 20.72
N GLY A 95 10.23 -12.60 21.58
CA GLY A 95 9.32 -13.73 21.34
C GLY A 95 9.88 -14.85 20.47
N LYS A 96 11.15 -14.75 20.03
CA LYS A 96 11.84 -15.81 19.28
C LYS A 96 12.73 -16.71 20.14
N GLU A 97 12.89 -16.39 21.41
CA GLU A 97 13.78 -17.10 22.34
C GLU A 97 13.44 -18.60 22.42
N LYS A 98 12.15 -18.94 22.47
CA LYS A 98 11.68 -20.35 22.52
C LYS A 98 12.01 -21.09 21.24
N VAL A 99 11.77 -20.47 20.08
CA VAL A 99 12.07 -21.06 18.76
C VAL A 99 13.56 -21.31 18.61
N VAL A 100 14.39 -20.31 18.98
CA VAL A 100 15.86 -20.41 18.94
C VAL A 100 16.35 -21.57 19.86
N SER A 101 15.86 -21.62 21.10
CA SER A 101 16.25 -22.68 22.06
C SER A 101 15.86 -24.08 21.56
N GLU A 102 14.66 -24.22 20.94
CA GLU A 102 14.23 -25.48 20.33
C GLU A 102 15.15 -25.90 19.17
N LEU A 103 15.47 -24.97 18.26
CA LEU A 103 16.35 -25.23 17.13
C LEU A 103 17.77 -25.59 17.57
N GLN A 104 18.32 -24.87 18.57
CA GLN A 104 19.62 -25.17 19.14
C GLN A 104 19.68 -26.58 19.76
N LYS A 105 18.62 -26.98 20.47
CA LYS A 105 18.53 -28.32 21.06
C LYS A 105 18.50 -29.41 19.99
N LEU A 106 17.64 -29.23 18.95
CA LEU A 106 17.55 -30.21 17.86
C LEU A 106 18.82 -30.29 17.03
N ALA A 107 19.52 -29.17 16.82
CA ALA A 107 20.77 -29.14 16.08
C ALA A 107 21.90 -29.82 16.80
N LYS A 108 21.91 -29.91 18.17
CA LYS A 108 22.92 -30.66 18.93
C LYS A 108 22.85 -32.16 18.62
N ASP A 109 21.67 -32.70 18.44
CA ASP A 109 21.43 -34.12 18.23
C ASP A 109 21.42 -34.50 16.73
N ALA A 110 21.58 -33.53 15.83
CA ALA A 110 21.57 -33.74 14.38
C ALA A 110 22.98 -33.91 13.82
N ASP A 111 23.14 -34.83 12.88
CA ASP A 111 24.43 -35.03 12.15
C ASP A 111 24.68 -33.88 11.17
N CYS A 112 23.62 -33.36 10.52
CA CYS A 112 23.66 -32.27 9.55
C CYS A 112 22.49 -31.33 9.74
N VAL A 113 22.69 -30.02 9.47
CA VAL A 113 21.66 -28.98 9.52
C VAL A 113 21.48 -28.39 8.11
N TYR A 114 20.32 -28.67 7.51
CA TYR A 114 19.97 -28.13 6.22
C TYR A 114 19.22 -26.80 6.39
N LEU A 115 19.75 -25.74 5.79
CA LEU A 115 19.12 -24.40 5.75
C LEU A 115 18.34 -24.29 4.44
N ALA A 116 17.03 -24.54 4.51
CA ALA A 116 16.11 -24.63 3.36
C ALA A 116 15.17 -23.42 3.29
N THR A 117 15.72 -22.23 3.51
CA THR A 117 15.04 -20.94 3.38
C THR A 117 14.89 -20.54 1.92
N ASP A 118 14.06 -19.52 1.62
CA ASP A 118 13.81 -19.07 0.24
C ASP A 118 15.10 -18.74 -0.52
N LEU A 119 15.03 -18.72 -1.83
CA LEU A 119 16.21 -18.60 -2.70
C LEU A 119 16.66 -17.13 -2.88
N ASP A 120 15.93 -16.15 -2.32
CA ASP A 120 16.30 -14.73 -2.39
C ASP A 120 17.31 -14.32 -1.30
N ARG A 121 17.83 -13.07 -1.38
CA ARG A 121 18.79 -12.52 -0.40
C ARG A 121 18.27 -12.51 1.02
N GLU A 122 16.95 -12.37 1.19
CA GLU A 122 16.29 -12.43 2.49
C GLU A 122 16.40 -13.83 3.08
N GLY A 123 16.18 -14.87 2.26
CA GLY A 123 16.35 -16.26 2.63
C GLY A 123 17.80 -16.58 2.98
N GLU A 124 18.79 -16.04 2.23
CA GLU A 124 20.22 -16.19 2.56
C GLU A 124 20.55 -15.55 3.92
N ALA A 125 20.04 -14.35 4.19
CA ALA A 125 20.23 -13.68 5.47
C ALA A 125 19.59 -14.44 6.64
N ILE A 126 18.40 -15.01 6.46
CA ILE A 126 17.75 -15.86 7.47
C ILE A 126 18.61 -17.10 7.73
N ALA A 127 19.10 -17.76 6.69
CA ALA A 127 19.98 -18.94 6.80
C ALA A 127 21.26 -18.61 7.56
N TRP A 128 21.92 -17.51 7.22
CA TRP A 128 23.11 -17.03 7.92
C TRP A 128 22.82 -16.73 9.40
N HIS A 129 21.75 -16.01 9.70
CA HIS A 129 21.36 -15.72 11.07
C HIS A 129 21.07 -16.98 11.90
N LEU A 130 20.48 -18.00 11.29
CA LEU A 130 20.27 -19.30 11.93
C LEU A 130 21.59 -20.01 12.24
N ARG A 131 22.53 -20.06 11.28
CA ARG A 131 23.86 -20.63 11.49
C ARG A 131 24.58 -19.94 12.66
N GLU A 132 24.62 -18.62 12.68
CA GLU A 132 25.28 -17.83 13.71
C GLU A 132 24.69 -18.05 15.12
N ILE A 133 23.35 -18.17 15.21
CA ILE A 133 22.69 -18.40 16.51
C ILE A 133 22.81 -19.83 17.00
N ILE A 134 22.70 -20.80 16.11
CA ILE A 134 22.79 -22.21 16.46
C ILE A 134 24.25 -22.56 16.82
N GLY A 135 25.20 -22.03 16.05
CA GLY A 135 26.65 -22.24 16.29
C GLY A 135 27.11 -23.68 16.00
N GLY A 136 28.34 -23.97 16.39
CA GLY A 136 28.98 -25.26 16.15
C GLY A 136 29.81 -25.27 14.86
N ASP A 137 30.18 -26.48 14.40
CA ASP A 137 31.01 -26.65 13.22
C ASP A 137 30.29 -26.20 11.93
N GLU A 138 30.93 -25.37 11.12
CA GLU A 138 30.39 -24.87 9.87
C GLU A 138 30.16 -25.96 8.83
N GLU A 139 30.94 -26.99 8.78
CA GLU A 139 30.82 -28.11 7.83
C GLU A 139 29.52 -28.90 7.98
N ARG A 140 28.85 -28.78 9.11
CA ARG A 140 27.53 -29.39 9.37
C ARG A 140 26.39 -28.72 8.69
N TYR A 141 26.56 -27.45 8.22
CA TYR A 141 25.52 -26.66 7.61
C TYR A 141 25.56 -26.84 6.10
N LYS A 142 24.40 -27.15 5.53
CA LYS A 142 24.20 -27.26 4.09
C LYS A 142 23.03 -26.33 3.65
N ARG A 143 23.24 -25.62 2.58
CA ARG A 143 22.24 -24.77 1.97
C ARG A 143 21.44 -25.55 0.93
N VAL A 144 20.12 -25.53 1.02
CA VAL A 144 19.23 -26.16 0.04
C VAL A 144 18.27 -25.09 -0.49
N VAL A 145 18.28 -24.91 -1.81
CA VAL A 145 17.40 -23.97 -2.52
C VAL A 145 16.55 -24.71 -3.55
N PHE A 146 15.34 -24.26 -3.75
CA PHE A 146 14.40 -24.80 -4.74
C PHE A 146 13.44 -23.72 -5.20
N ASN A 147 13.07 -23.77 -6.48
CA ASN A 147 12.19 -22.80 -7.10
C ASN A 147 10.70 -23.15 -6.88
N GLU A 148 10.39 -24.40 -6.59
CA GLU A 148 9.04 -24.90 -6.32
C GLU A 148 9.05 -25.96 -5.22
N ILE A 149 7.93 -26.10 -4.50
CA ILE A 149 7.80 -27.08 -3.41
C ILE A 149 7.03 -28.30 -3.89
N THR A 150 7.63 -29.01 -4.86
CA THR A 150 7.14 -30.30 -5.36
C THR A 150 8.01 -31.44 -4.83
N LYS A 151 7.49 -32.68 -4.87
CA LYS A 151 8.26 -33.87 -4.41
C LYS A 151 9.58 -33.99 -5.16
N ASN A 152 9.54 -33.86 -6.50
CA ASN A 152 10.72 -34.05 -7.34
C ASN A 152 11.75 -32.94 -7.11
N ALA A 153 11.32 -31.65 -7.11
CA ALA A 153 12.22 -30.53 -6.88
C ALA A 153 12.89 -30.60 -5.50
N ILE A 154 12.13 -30.95 -4.44
CA ILE A 154 12.66 -31.11 -3.09
C ILE A 154 13.68 -32.26 -3.04
N GLN A 155 13.35 -33.45 -3.55
CA GLN A 155 14.27 -34.59 -3.54
C GLN A 155 15.54 -34.28 -4.31
N GLN A 156 15.45 -33.64 -5.45
CA GLN A 156 16.62 -33.27 -6.26
C GLN A 156 17.49 -32.23 -5.53
N ALA A 157 16.88 -31.20 -4.92
CA ALA A 157 17.62 -30.16 -4.19
C ALA A 157 18.40 -30.74 -2.99
N PHE A 158 17.88 -31.76 -2.31
CA PHE A 158 18.55 -32.42 -1.22
C PHE A 158 19.67 -33.41 -1.65
N GLN A 159 19.71 -33.80 -2.94
CA GLN A 159 20.82 -34.58 -3.49
C GLN A 159 22.07 -33.74 -3.79
N THR A 160 21.87 -32.44 -4.06
CA THR A 160 22.94 -31.51 -4.41
C THR A 160 22.93 -30.28 -3.52
N PRO A 161 23.09 -30.42 -2.20
CA PRO A 161 23.10 -29.26 -1.31
C PRO A 161 24.36 -28.42 -1.56
N GLY A 162 24.17 -27.10 -1.53
CA GLY A 162 25.25 -26.13 -1.66
C GLY A 162 25.73 -25.58 -0.31
N GLU A 163 26.47 -24.51 -0.38
CA GLU A 163 26.96 -23.74 0.75
C GLU A 163 26.18 -22.43 0.86
N LEU A 164 26.27 -21.75 2.01
CA LEU A 164 25.68 -20.45 2.24
C LEU A 164 26.34 -19.40 1.34
N ASN A 165 25.56 -18.66 0.57
CA ASN A 165 26.05 -17.58 -0.28
C ASN A 165 26.30 -16.32 0.57
N MET A 166 27.55 -16.11 0.98
CA MET A 166 27.93 -14.96 1.79
C MET A 166 27.83 -13.62 1.03
N ASP A 167 27.95 -13.61 -0.29
CA ASP A 167 27.78 -12.38 -1.08
C ASP A 167 26.30 -11.95 -1.09
N GLY A 168 25.37 -12.90 -1.18
CA GLY A 168 23.94 -12.66 -0.98
C GLY A 168 23.63 -12.12 0.43
N VAL A 169 24.25 -12.67 1.46
CA VAL A 169 24.16 -12.18 2.85
C VAL A 169 24.70 -10.74 2.95
N ASN A 170 25.87 -10.47 2.38
CA ASN A 170 26.50 -9.15 2.40
C ASN A 170 25.67 -8.09 1.66
N ALA A 171 25.04 -8.45 0.56
CA ALA A 171 24.14 -7.57 -0.17
C ALA A 171 22.88 -7.20 0.67
N GLN A 172 22.32 -8.16 1.39
CA GLN A 172 21.19 -7.90 2.31
C GLN A 172 21.63 -7.04 3.49
N GLN A 173 22.81 -7.32 4.09
CA GLN A 173 23.37 -6.49 5.15
C GLN A 173 23.62 -5.05 4.67
N ALA A 174 24.28 -4.88 3.51
CA ALA A 174 24.54 -3.56 2.94
C ALA A 174 23.26 -2.75 2.76
N ARG A 175 22.21 -3.35 2.18
CA ARG A 175 20.89 -2.72 2.08
C ARG A 175 20.36 -2.33 3.46
N ARG A 176 20.35 -3.25 4.40
CA ARG A 176 19.84 -3.04 5.76
C ARG A 176 20.56 -1.90 6.47
N PHE A 177 21.88 -1.82 6.32
CA PHE A 177 22.72 -0.79 6.95
C PHE A 177 22.48 0.59 6.33
N MET A 178 22.44 0.70 5.01
CA MET A 178 22.09 1.97 4.34
C MET A 178 20.71 2.49 4.76
N ASP A 179 19.69 1.63 4.73
CA ASP A 179 18.33 2.01 5.12
C ASP A 179 18.28 2.43 6.59
N ARG A 180 19.08 1.78 7.45
CA ARG A 180 19.20 2.10 8.87
C ARG A 180 19.83 3.46 9.10
N VAL A 181 20.96 3.72 8.43
CA VAL A 181 21.68 5.01 8.51
C VAL A 181 20.77 6.14 8.10
N VAL A 182 20.16 6.05 6.92
CA VAL A 182 19.24 7.10 6.43
C VAL A 182 18.10 7.31 7.40
N GLY A 183 17.42 6.24 7.82
CA GLY A 183 16.27 6.34 8.70
C GLY A 183 16.57 6.96 10.06
N PHE A 184 17.68 6.59 10.69
CA PHE A 184 18.05 7.05 12.04
C PHE A 184 18.73 8.43 12.07
N MET A 185 19.38 8.85 10.98
CA MET A 185 20.08 10.12 10.93
C MET A 185 19.22 11.25 10.33
N VAL A 186 18.43 10.97 9.29
CA VAL A 186 17.56 11.99 8.65
C VAL A 186 16.27 12.25 9.43
N SER A 187 15.66 11.21 10.03
CA SER A 187 14.37 11.40 10.72
C SER A 187 14.44 12.39 11.89
N PRO A 188 15.49 12.40 12.76
CA PRO A 188 15.64 13.42 13.79
C PRO A 188 15.81 14.84 13.24
N LEU A 189 16.50 14.99 12.09
CA LEU A 189 16.62 16.26 11.41
C LEU A 189 15.26 16.79 10.93
N LEU A 190 14.45 15.94 10.32
CA LEU A 190 13.08 16.28 9.93
C LEU A 190 12.23 16.67 11.16
N TRP A 191 12.44 16.03 12.31
CA TRP A 191 11.71 16.40 13.54
C TRP A 191 12.09 17.76 14.06
N LYS A 192 13.34 18.13 13.90
CA LYS A 192 13.85 19.45 14.31
C LYS A 192 13.40 20.55 13.37
N LYS A 193 13.46 20.33 12.05
CA LYS A 193 13.27 21.34 11.00
C LYS A 193 11.83 21.44 10.51
N VAL A 194 11.08 20.32 10.49
CA VAL A 194 9.75 20.26 9.88
C VAL A 194 8.66 19.92 10.91
N ALA A 195 8.55 18.67 11.35
CA ALA A 195 7.56 18.24 12.33
C ALA A 195 7.94 16.89 12.98
N ARG A 196 7.52 16.67 14.24
CA ARG A 196 7.75 15.39 14.94
C ARG A 196 7.00 14.24 14.28
N GLY A 197 7.61 13.04 14.32
CA GLY A 197 7.02 11.79 13.82
C GLY A 197 7.24 11.52 12.35
N LEU A 198 7.88 12.42 11.63
CA LEU A 198 8.27 12.22 10.23
C LEU A 198 9.45 11.24 10.13
N SER A 199 9.55 10.57 9.00
CA SER A 199 10.66 9.65 8.72
C SER A 199 11.09 9.73 7.26
N ALA A 200 12.38 9.57 7.02
CA ALA A 200 12.94 9.39 5.69
C ALA A 200 13.39 7.94 5.49
N GLY A 201 13.42 7.51 4.25
CA GLY A 201 13.97 6.24 3.84
C GLY A 201 14.44 6.30 2.41
N ARG A 202 15.55 5.65 2.10
CA ARG A 202 16.25 5.74 0.80
C ARG A 202 15.33 5.52 -0.40
N VAL A 203 14.53 4.47 -0.40
CA VAL A 203 13.63 4.12 -1.52
C VAL A 203 12.23 4.70 -1.32
N GLN A 204 11.72 4.72 -0.08
CA GLN A 204 10.38 5.20 0.23
C GLN A 204 10.22 6.70 -0.07
N SER A 205 11.23 7.52 0.25
CA SER A 205 11.18 8.97 -0.02
C SER A 205 11.14 9.26 -1.52
N VAL A 206 11.88 8.50 -2.32
CA VAL A 206 11.87 8.59 -3.79
C VAL A 206 10.53 8.13 -4.37
N ALA A 207 9.90 7.11 -3.80
CA ALA A 207 8.55 6.69 -4.20
C ALA A 207 7.50 7.76 -3.89
N VAL A 208 7.59 8.45 -2.74
CA VAL A 208 6.73 9.60 -2.43
C VAL A 208 6.97 10.75 -3.41
N LYS A 209 8.22 11.03 -3.79
CA LYS A 209 8.57 12.06 -4.79
C LYS A 209 7.85 11.83 -6.12
N LEU A 210 7.78 10.59 -6.62
CA LEU A 210 7.02 10.26 -7.84
C LEU A 210 5.54 10.67 -7.74
N LEU A 211 4.93 10.44 -6.58
CA LEU A 211 3.53 10.76 -6.33
C LEU A 211 3.32 12.28 -6.18
N VAL A 212 4.25 12.97 -5.52
CA VAL A 212 4.24 14.43 -5.37
C VAL A 212 4.43 15.13 -6.73
N GLU A 213 5.36 14.69 -7.56
CA GLU A 213 5.55 15.21 -8.91
C GLU A 213 4.29 15.03 -9.76
N ARG A 214 3.64 13.85 -9.69
CA ARG A 214 2.38 13.59 -10.39
C ARG A 214 1.26 14.52 -9.89
N GLU A 215 1.14 14.77 -8.60
CA GLU A 215 0.15 15.69 -8.06
C GLU A 215 0.39 17.13 -8.55
N ARG A 216 1.66 17.55 -8.64
CA ARG A 216 2.05 18.86 -9.19
C ARG A 216 1.76 18.99 -10.68
N GLU A 217 2.04 17.94 -11.47
CA GLU A 217 1.67 17.89 -12.88
C GLU A 217 0.16 18.07 -13.07
N ILE A 218 -0.64 17.39 -12.24
CA ILE A 218 -2.10 17.49 -12.29
C ILE A 218 -2.57 18.90 -11.89
N ASN A 219 -2.04 19.47 -10.81
CA ASN A 219 -2.44 20.80 -10.33
C ASN A 219 -2.00 21.95 -11.28
N ALA A 220 -0.90 21.76 -12.02
CA ALA A 220 -0.45 22.71 -13.03
C ALA A 220 -1.22 22.58 -14.36
N PHE A 221 -1.83 21.42 -14.62
CA PHE A 221 -2.50 21.14 -15.88
C PHE A 221 -3.73 22.04 -16.09
N VAL A 222 -3.84 22.62 -17.28
CA VAL A 222 -5.00 23.41 -17.70
C VAL A 222 -5.77 22.62 -18.76
N PRO A 223 -6.98 22.14 -18.46
CA PRO A 223 -7.80 21.42 -19.42
C PRO A 223 -8.21 22.32 -20.60
N GLU A 224 -7.95 21.86 -21.82
CA GLU A 224 -8.31 22.52 -23.08
C GLU A 224 -9.54 21.86 -23.69
N GLU A 225 -10.45 22.67 -24.18
CA GLU A 225 -11.68 22.22 -24.85
C GLU A 225 -11.40 21.68 -26.24
N PHE A 226 -12.07 20.59 -26.60
CA PHE A 226 -12.13 20.08 -27.95
C PHE A 226 -13.45 19.34 -28.19
N TRP A 227 -13.78 19.11 -29.46
CA TRP A 227 -14.99 18.44 -29.84
C TRP A 227 -14.74 17.27 -30.77
N ASP A 228 -15.53 16.22 -30.62
CA ASP A 228 -15.66 15.12 -31.57
C ASP A 228 -17.01 15.26 -32.28
N ILE A 229 -17.04 15.16 -33.60
CA ILE A 229 -18.26 15.19 -34.41
C ILE A 229 -18.46 13.81 -35.00
N HIS A 230 -19.54 13.14 -34.60
CA HIS A 230 -19.95 11.87 -35.17
C HIS A 230 -21.09 12.08 -36.18
N ALA A 231 -20.97 11.46 -37.34
CA ALA A 231 -22.05 11.37 -38.31
C ALA A 231 -22.71 9.99 -38.22
N ASN A 232 -23.99 9.98 -37.88
CA ASN A 232 -24.79 8.78 -37.96
C ASN A 232 -25.38 8.74 -39.38
N THR A 233 -24.97 7.73 -40.15
CA THR A 233 -25.35 7.56 -41.56
C THR A 233 -25.96 6.20 -41.77
N LYS A 234 -26.66 6.01 -42.91
CA LYS A 234 -27.17 4.74 -43.40
C LYS A 234 -26.57 4.39 -44.73
N THR A 235 -26.28 3.09 -44.87
CA THR A 235 -25.89 2.47 -46.16
C THR A 235 -27.13 2.32 -47.08
N LYS A 236 -26.89 1.93 -48.35
CA LYS A 236 -27.97 1.59 -49.26
C LYS A 236 -28.91 0.47 -48.74
N ASP A 237 -28.37 -0.44 -47.95
CA ASP A 237 -29.11 -1.55 -47.34
C ASP A 237 -29.80 -1.12 -46.03
N LYS A 238 -29.81 0.17 -45.71
CA LYS A 238 -30.38 0.78 -44.47
C LYS A 238 -29.68 0.33 -43.19
N SER A 239 -28.45 -0.20 -43.26
CA SER A 239 -27.64 -0.50 -42.10
C SER A 239 -27.07 0.77 -41.47
N ASP A 240 -27.09 0.88 -40.13
CA ASP A 240 -26.54 2.02 -39.39
C ASP A 240 -25.01 2.04 -39.52
N PHE A 241 -24.47 3.22 -39.82
CA PHE A 241 -23.04 3.39 -39.99
C PHE A 241 -22.58 4.70 -39.32
N LYS A 242 -21.91 4.57 -38.18
CA LYS A 242 -21.40 5.69 -37.41
C LYS A 242 -19.96 6.02 -37.82
N LEU A 243 -19.72 7.27 -38.16
CA LEU A 243 -18.45 7.80 -38.66
C LEU A 243 -17.95 8.92 -37.74
N LEU A 244 -16.66 9.03 -37.53
CA LEU A 244 -16.02 10.13 -36.81
C LEU A 244 -15.34 11.08 -37.81
N VAL A 245 -15.61 12.38 -37.73
CA VAL A 245 -14.88 13.40 -38.49
C VAL A 245 -13.43 13.43 -38.03
N ALA A 246 -12.51 13.10 -38.94
CA ALA A 246 -11.10 12.90 -38.62
C ALA A 246 -10.16 13.94 -39.26
N GLN A 247 -10.51 14.46 -40.45
CA GLN A 247 -9.66 15.38 -41.20
C GLN A 247 -10.51 16.46 -41.90
N LYS A 248 -9.89 17.65 -42.10
CA LYS A 248 -10.35 18.70 -43.00
C LYS A 248 -9.23 18.97 -43.98
N ASP A 249 -9.52 18.99 -45.27
CA ASP A 249 -8.54 19.19 -46.36
C ASP A 249 -7.30 18.30 -46.23
N GLY A 250 -7.48 17.05 -45.77
CA GLY A 250 -6.40 16.07 -45.60
C GLY A 250 -5.59 16.25 -44.28
N VAL A 251 -5.82 17.32 -43.53
CA VAL A 251 -5.14 17.57 -42.25
C VAL A 251 -6.06 17.10 -41.10
N ALA A 252 -5.47 16.57 -40.03
CA ALA A 252 -6.20 16.17 -38.83
C ALA A 252 -7.05 17.34 -38.32
N PHE A 253 -8.34 17.09 -38.13
CA PHE A 253 -9.29 18.10 -37.69
C PHE A 253 -9.94 17.71 -36.38
N LYS A 254 -9.85 18.62 -35.42
CA LYS A 254 -10.45 18.49 -34.11
C LYS A 254 -10.85 19.89 -33.63
N PRO A 255 -12.14 20.24 -33.70
CA PRO A 255 -12.59 21.57 -33.30
C PRO A 255 -12.24 21.87 -31.84
N VAL A 256 -11.81 23.11 -31.57
CA VAL A 256 -11.37 23.53 -30.22
C VAL A 256 -12.42 24.41 -29.49
N ASN A 257 -13.55 24.68 -30.16
CA ASN A 257 -14.63 25.45 -29.59
C ASN A 257 -15.96 25.18 -30.31
N GLU A 258 -17.04 25.64 -29.70
CA GLU A 258 -18.40 25.49 -30.23
C GLU A 258 -18.61 26.18 -31.59
N THR A 259 -17.92 27.30 -31.83
CA THR A 259 -18.05 28.07 -33.09
C THR A 259 -17.51 27.28 -34.28
N GLU A 260 -16.30 26.70 -34.14
CA GLU A 260 -15.68 25.82 -35.16
C GLU A 260 -16.53 24.57 -35.40
N THR A 261 -17.09 24.01 -34.32
CA THR A 261 -17.95 22.84 -34.35
C THR A 261 -19.22 23.13 -35.15
N LYS A 262 -19.91 24.27 -34.88
CA LYS A 262 -21.11 24.69 -35.63
C LYS A 262 -20.82 24.96 -37.09
N ALA A 263 -19.66 25.57 -37.39
CA ALA A 263 -19.25 25.80 -38.79
C ALA A 263 -19.07 24.48 -39.54
N ALA A 264 -18.42 23.49 -38.92
CA ALA A 264 -18.22 22.15 -39.51
C ALA A 264 -19.58 21.44 -39.70
N ILE A 265 -20.48 21.49 -38.70
CA ILE A 265 -21.80 20.88 -38.77
C ILE A 265 -22.60 21.46 -39.96
N SER A 266 -22.64 22.79 -40.13
CA SER A 266 -23.36 23.45 -41.21
C SER A 266 -22.90 22.97 -42.60
N VAL A 267 -21.63 22.70 -42.79
CA VAL A 267 -21.11 22.13 -44.05
C VAL A 267 -21.49 20.65 -44.19
N LEU A 268 -21.32 19.87 -43.12
CA LEU A 268 -21.57 18.42 -43.11
C LEU A 268 -23.05 18.07 -43.28
N GLU A 269 -23.98 18.89 -42.80
CA GLU A 269 -25.43 18.70 -42.98
C GLU A 269 -25.86 18.73 -44.45
N ASN A 270 -25.15 19.51 -45.27
CA ASN A 270 -25.46 19.69 -46.68
C ASN A 270 -24.51 18.92 -47.60
N ALA A 271 -23.60 18.14 -47.07
CA ALA A 271 -22.61 17.40 -47.85
C ALA A 271 -23.14 16.04 -48.36
N SER A 272 -22.60 15.60 -49.49
CA SER A 272 -22.77 14.24 -49.97
C SER A 272 -21.70 13.35 -49.32
N TYR A 273 -22.09 12.21 -48.76
CA TYR A 273 -21.20 11.27 -48.11
C TYR A 273 -20.84 10.12 -49.05
N GLU A 274 -19.59 10.04 -49.51
CA GLU A 274 -19.11 9.06 -50.43
C GLU A 274 -17.95 8.26 -49.82
N VAL A 275 -18.00 6.92 -49.89
CA VAL A 275 -16.92 6.02 -49.50
C VAL A 275 -15.72 6.20 -50.43
N CYS A 276 -14.67 6.86 -49.94
CA CYS A 276 -13.49 7.16 -50.77
C CYS A 276 -12.33 6.20 -50.54
N LYS A 277 -12.30 5.45 -49.43
CA LYS A 277 -11.24 4.49 -49.16
C LYS A 277 -11.73 3.38 -48.24
N ARG A 278 -11.29 2.14 -48.53
CA ARG A 278 -11.44 0.97 -47.67
C ARG A 278 -10.11 0.23 -47.58
N GLU A 279 -9.65 0.00 -46.34
CA GLU A 279 -8.42 -0.74 -46.06
C GLU A 279 -8.74 -1.91 -45.15
N ASP A 280 -8.55 -3.12 -45.64
CA ASP A 280 -8.65 -4.36 -44.89
C ASP A 280 -7.24 -4.90 -44.60
N ARG A 281 -6.90 -5.12 -43.32
CA ARG A 281 -5.57 -5.59 -42.90
C ARG A 281 -5.70 -6.72 -41.88
N PRO A 282 -5.08 -7.90 -42.14
CA PRO A 282 -4.95 -8.91 -41.12
C PRO A 282 -4.00 -8.41 -40.02
N THR A 283 -4.42 -8.54 -38.77
CA THR A 283 -3.61 -8.17 -37.60
C THR A 283 -3.52 -9.36 -36.65
N LYS A 284 -2.39 -9.47 -35.94
CA LYS A 284 -2.17 -10.52 -34.96
C LYS A 284 -1.89 -9.92 -33.59
N SER A 285 -2.51 -10.50 -32.56
CA SER A 285 -2.24 -10.19 -31.15
C SER A 285 -1.44 -11.34 -30.54
N LYS A 286 -0.20 -11.05 -30.12
CA LYS A 286 0.67 -12.03 -29.47
C LYS A 286 0.34 -12.17 -27.99
N PRO A 287 0.54 -13.35 -27.37
CA PRO A 287 0.43 -13.52 -25.94
C PRO A 287 1.54 -12.75 -25.21
N SER A 288 1.25 -12.35 -23.98
CA SER A 288 2.23 -11.72 -23.08
C SER A 288 3.13 -12.77 -22.43
N ALA A 289 4.30 -12.34 -21.92
CA ALA A 289 5.22 -13.17 -21.16
C ALA A 289 4.55 -13.78 -19.90
N PRO A 290 5.08 -14.88 -19.36
CA PRO A 290 4.67 -15.39 -18.07
C PRO A 290 4.92 -14.33 -16.97
N TYR A 291 4.21 -14.42 -15.85
CA TYR A 291 4.31 -13.41 -14.82
C TYR A 291 5.66 -13.41 -14.12
N ILE A 292 6.15 -12.20 -13.88
CA ILE A 292 7.13 -11.85 -12.86
C ILE A 292 6.40 -11.14 -11.70
N THR A 293 7.07 -10.89 -10.59
CA THR A 293 6.45 -10.26 -9.41
C THR A 293 5.66 -9.00 -9.74
N SER A 294 6.27 -8.06 -10.48
CA SER A 294 5.64 -6.78 -10.82
C SER A 294 4.44 -6.94 -11.74
N THR A 295 4.53 -7.79 -12.76
CA THR A 295 3.43 -8.00 -13.72
C THR A 295 2.28 -8.80 -13.10
N LEU A 296 2.57 -9.72 -12.16
CA LEU A 296 1.53 -10.40 -11.36
C LEU A 296 0.78 -9.39 -10.49
N GLN A 297 1.49 -8.51 -9.80
CA GLN A 297 0.88 -7.45 -8.98
C GLN A 297 -0.02 -6.52 -9.81
N GLN A 298 0.44 -6.14 -11.01
CA GLN A 298 -0.33 -5.32 -11.94
C GLN A 298 -1.59 -6.04 -12.44
N ALA A 299 -1.46 -7.30 -12.84
CA ALA A 299 -2.58 -8.09 -13.34
C ALA A 299 -3.62 -8.39 -12.23
N ALA A 300 -3.17 -8.75 -11.03
CA ALA A 300 -4.04 -8.98 -9.88
C ALA A 300 -4.80 -7.71 -9.47
N SER A 301 -4.13 -6.55 -9.49
CA SER A 301 -4.79 -5.27 -9.21
C SER A 301 -5.86 -4.94 -10.25
N THR A 302 -5.55 -5.14 -11.53
CA THR A 302 -6.43 -4.72 -12.62
C THR A 302 -7.59 -5.69 -12.82
N ARG A 303 -7.33 -7.01 -12.77
CA ARG A 303 -8.33 -8.06 -13.06
C ARG A 303 -9.13 -8.51 -11.84
N LEU A 304 -8.48 -8.56 -10.66
CA LEU A 304 -9.08 -9.06 -9.42
C LEU A 304 -9.37 -7.97 -8.40
N GLY A 305 -8.84 -6.75 -8.61
CA GLY A 305 -8.96 -5.65 -7.65
C GLY A 305 -8.15 -5.86 -6.37
N TYR A 306 -7.11 -6.70 -6.42
CA TYR A 306 -6.26 -6.97 -5.25
C TYR A 306 -5.15 -5.92 -5.14
N GLY A 307 -4.93 -5.41 -3.93
CA GLY A 307 -3.76 -4.59 -3.63
C GLY A 307 -2.47 -5.43 -3.65
N VAL A 308 -1.32 -4.75 -3.83
CA VAL A 308 -0.01 -5.39 -3.95
C VAL A 308 0.32 -6.28 -2.75
N LYS A 309 0.07 -5.81 -1.53
CA LYS A 309 0.29 -6.59 -0.29
C LYS A 309 -0.56 -7.86 -0.25
N LYS A 310 -1.85 -7.76 -0.59
CA LYS A 310 -2.76 -8.92 -0.64
C LYS A 310 -2.29 -9.94 -1.69
N THR A 311 -1.91 -9.48 -2.87
CA THR A 311 -1.40 -10.32 -3.96
C THR A 311 -0.19 -11.13 -3.50
N MET A 312 0.81 -10.49 -2.86
CA MET A 312 2.01 -11.18 -2.40
C MET A 312 1.72 -12.16 -1.26
N MET A 313 0.81 -11.82 -0.35
CA MET A 313 0.39 -12.75 0.72
C MET A 313 -0.28 -14.01 0.16
N LEU A 314 -1.13 -13.88 -0.84
CA LEU A 314 -1.79 -15.02 -1.49
C LEU A 314 -0.79 -15.84 -2.32
N ALA A 315 0.11 -15.19 -3.06
CA ALA A 315 1.16 -15.87 -3.82
C ALA A 315 2.11 -16.66 -2.90
N GLN A 316 2.49 -16.10 -1.74
CA GLN A 316 3.26 -16.81 -0.72
C GLN A 316 2.55 -18.08 -0.24
N ARG A 317 1.24 -18.02 0.02
CA ARG A 317 0.46 -19.20 0.42
C ARG A 317 0.40 -20.27 -0.67
N LEU A 318 0.23 -19.87 -1.92
CA LEU A 318 0.22 -20.79 -3.06
C LEU A 318 1.58 -21.47 -3.24
N TYR A 319 2.68 -20.72 -3.11
CA TYR A 319 4.04 -21.25 -3.15
C TYR A 319 4.29 -22.25 -2.02
N GLU A 320 4.00 -21.85 -0.77
CA GLU A 320 4.22 -22.72 0.41
C GLU A 320 3.37 -24.00 0.39
N ALA A 321 2.22 -23.95 -0.28
CA ALA A 321 1.36 -25.12 -0.53
C ALA A 321 1.87 -26.01 -1.69
N GLY A 322 2.84 -25.53 -2.48
CA GLY A 322 3.43 -26.27 -3.60
C GLY A 322 2.68 -26.11 -4.92
N TYR A 323 1.82 -25.11 -5.04
CA TYR A 323 0.98 -24.91 -6.25
C TYR A 323 1.62 -24.04 -7.32
N ILE A 324 2.53 -23.12 -6.95
CA ILE A 324 3.23 -22.24 -7.88
C ILE A 324 4.73 -22.22 -7.60
N THR A 325 5.50 -21.77 -8.58
CA THR A 325 6.93 -21.44 -8.43
C THR A 325 7.11 -20.23 -7.52
N TYR A 326 8.36 -19.94 -7.14
CA TYR A 326 8.70 -18.84 -6.25
C TYR A 326 8.21 -17.49 -6.83
N MET A 327 7.48 -16.73 -6.01
CA MET A 327 6.74 -15.54 -6.45
C MET A 327 7.57 -14.25 -6.46
N ARG A 328 8.78 -14.24 -5.92
CA ARG A 328 9.68 -13.06 -5.95
C ARG A 328 10.74 -13.27 -7.02
N THR A 329 10.40 -12.97 -8.26
CA THR A 329 11.26 -13.12 -9.43
C THR A 329 11.07 -11.96 -10.41
N ASP A 330 12.12 -11.61 -11.11
CA ASP A 330 12.14 -10.67 -12.24
C ASP A 330 12.46 -11.38 -13.57
N SER A 331 12.62 -12.70 -13.53
CA SER A 331 12.89 -13.53 -14.71
C SER A 331 11.59 -14.01 -15.38
N THR A 332 11.54 -13.92 -16.70
CA THR A 332 10.48 -14.51 -17.53
C THR A 332 10.85 -15.89 -18.08
N ASN A 333 11.99 -16.44 -17.66
CA ASN A 333 12.46 -17.74 -18.10
C ASN A 333 11.55 -18.87 -17.61
N LEU A 334 11.43 -19.91 -18.40
CA LEU A 334 10.71 -21.14 -18.07
C LEU A 334 11.68 -22.32 -18.22
N SER A 335 11.62 -23.28 -17.32
CA SER A 335 12.36 -24.53 -17.45
C SER A 335 11.90 -25.32 -18.68
N ALA A 336 12.80 -26.13 -19.26
CA ALA A 336 12.46 -26.95 -20.42
C ALA A 336 11.30 -27.89 -20.11
N GLU A 337 11.30 -28.51 -18.91
CA GLU A 337 10.24 -29.40 -18.46
C GLU A 337 8.88 -28.68 -18.34
N ALA A 338 8.86 -27.44 -17.85
CA ALA A 338 7.63 -26.65 -17.78
C ALA A 338 7.09 -26.27 -19.16
N VAL A 339 8.00 -25.94 -20.10
CA VAL A 339 7.64 -25.65 -21.50
C VAL A 339 7.06 -26.89 -22.17
N ASP A 340 7.71 -28.05 -22.03
CA ASP A 340 7.23 -29.30 -22.62
C ASP A 340 5.87 -29.69 -22.03
N ALA A 341 5.70 -29.64 -20.71
CA ALA A 341 4.44 -29.97 -20.04
C ALA A 341 3.28 -29.07 -20.49
N VAL A 342 3.48 -27.75 -20.58
CA VAL A 342 2.40 -26.85 -21.01
C VAL A 342 2.09 -27.01 -22.51
N ARG A 343 3.07 -27.31 -23.33
CA ARG A 343 2.85 -27.55 -24.76
C ARG A 343 2.08 -28.84 -24.99
N ASP A 344 2.39 -29.92 -24.28
CA ASP A 344 1.62 -31.18 -24.30
C ASP A 344 0.19 -30.94 -23.85
N PHE A 345 0.01 -30.16 -22.76
CA PHE A 345 -1.31 -29.77 -22.27
C PHE A 345 -2.11 -28.99 -23.32
N ILE A 346 -1.49 -27.99 -24.00
CA ILE A 346 -2.16 -27.21 -25.06
C ILE A 346 -2.57 -28.10 -26.22
N GLY A 347 -1.69 -28.97 -26.67
CA GLY A 347 -1.98 -29.92 -27.77
C GLY A 347 -3.15 -30.83 -27.43
N SER A 348 -3.20 -31.39 -26.22
CA SER A 348 -4.26 -32.32 -25.79
C SER A 348 -5.61 -31.65 -25.54
N GLU A 349 -5.61 -30.46 -24.89
CA GLU A 349 -6.87 -29.78 -24.47
C GLU A 349 -7.47 -28.89 -25.56
N PHE A 350 -6.63 -28.21 -26.36
CA PHE A 350 -7.10 -27.22 -27.35
C PHE A 350 -6.84 -27.66 -28.82
N GLY A 351 -5.91 -28.57 -29.01
CA GLY A 351 -5.54 -29.10 -30.33
C GLY A 351 -4.43 -28.32 -31.01
N ASP A 352 -3.88 -28.89 -32.12
CA ASP A 352 -2.67 -28.45 -32.78
C ASP A 352 -2.71 -27.01 -33.32
N LYS A 353 -3.88 -26.48 -33.66
CA LYS A 353 -4.01 -25.09 -34.12
C LYS A 353 -3.64 -24.04 -33.05
N TYR A 354 -3.73 -24.40 -31.75
CA TYR A 354 -3.40 -23.52 -30.66
C TYR A 354 -1.93 -23.63 -30.24
N LEU A 355 -1.19 -24.59 -30.80
CA LEU A 355 0.19 -24.86 -30.45
C LEU A 355 1.13 -24.28 -31.53
N PRO A 356 1.98 -23.28 -31.21
CA PRO A 356 3.00 -22.79 -32.17
C PRO A 356 4.01 -23.89 -32.51
N ALA A 357 4.54 -23.88 -33.75
CA ALA A 357 5.51 -24.87 -34.21
C ALA A 357 6.78 -24.94 -33.32
N LYS A 358 7.16 -23.80 -32.72
CA LYS A 358 8.31 -23.70 -31.82
C LYS A 358 7.85 -23.09 -30.51
N PRO A 359 8.50 -23.45 -29.38
CA PRO A 359 8.29 -22.77 -28.10
C PRO A 359 8.46 -21.26 -28.24
N LEU A 360 7.59 -20.51 -27.54
CA LEU A 360 7.71 -19.05 -27.46
C LEU A 360 8.68 -18.70 -26.33
N THR A 361 9.68 -17.90 -26.67
CA THR A 361 10.68 -17.40 -25.73
C THR A 361 10.45 -15.91 -25.45
N TYR A 362 10.67 -15.49 -24.22
CA TYR A 362 10.51 -14.12 -23.77
C TYR A 362 11.85 -13.63 -23.21
N GLY A 363 12.28 -12.45 -23.63
CA GLY A 363 13.52 -11.84 -23.12
C GLY A 363 13.35 -11.40 -21.68
N SER A 364 14.26 -11.81 -20.82
CA SER A 364 14.42 -11.23 -19.49
C SER A 364 15.16 -9.88 -19.62
N LYS A 365 14.97 -8.98 -18.63
CA LYS A 365 15.73 -7.72 -18.60
C LYS A 365 17.22 -7.99 -18.39
N GLU A 366 18.08 -7.10 -18.92
CA GLU A 366 19.49 -7.11 -18.55
C GLU A 366 19.64 -7.04 -17.01
N GLY A 367 20.42 -7.96 -16.43
CA GLY A 367 20.59 -8.08 -14.97
C GLY A 367 19.50 -8.88 -14.24
N ALA A 368 18.53 -9.50 -14.94
CA ALA A 368 17.68 -10.51 -14.32
C ALA A 368 18.52 -11.75 -13.99
N GLN A 369 18.35 -12.31 -12.79
CA GLN A 369 19.08 -13.50 -12.39
C GLN A 369 18.64 -14.69 -13.25
N GLU A 370 19.51 -15.17 -14.15
CA GLU A 370 19.20 -16.25 -15.10
C GLU A 370 18.76 -17.54 -14.41
N ALA A 371 19.20 -17.77 -13.17
CA ALA A 371 18.84 -18.93 -12.35
C ALA A 371 17.38 -18.90 -11.85
N HIS A 372 16.67 -17.77 -11.99
CA HIS A 372 15.29 -17.64 -11.54
C HIS A 372 14.31 -17.96 -12.67
N GLU A 373 13.22 -18.61 -12.33
CA GLU A 373 12.11 -18.94 -13.21
C GLU A 373 10.94 -17.94 -13.02
N ALA A 374 10.09 -17.83 -14.04
CA ALA A 374 8.85 -17.04 -13.96
C ALA A 374 7.84 -17.67 -12.97
N ILE A 375 6.85 -16.88 -12.58
CA ILE A 375 5.74 -17.36 -11.73
C ILE A 375 4.79 -18.17 -12.59
N ARG A 376 4.69 -19.48 -12.30
CA ARG A 376 3.85 -20.44 -13.00
C ARG A 376 3.26 -21.47 -12.04
N PRO A 377 2.21 -22.21 -12.45
CA PRO A 377 1.79 -23.42 -11.75
C PRO A 377 2.96 -24.42 -11.67
N SER A 378 3.10 -25.12 -10.55
CA SER A 378 4.06 -26.24 -10.44
C SER A 378 3.65 -27.43 -11.29
N ASP A 379 2.35 -27.61 -11.49
CA ASP A 379 1.74 -28.63 -12.36
C ASP A 379 0.61 -28.00 -13.17
N VAL A 380 0.75 -27.94 -14.50
CA VAL A 380 -0.24 -27.35 -15.42
C VAL A 380 -1.55 -28.15 -15.49
N SER A 381 -1.53 -29.43 -15.13
CA SER A 381 -2.74 -30.27 -15.10
C SER A 381 -3.69 -29.94 -13.95
N VAL A 382 -3.19 -29.29 -12.88
CA VAL A 382 -3.98 -28.89 -11.72
C VAL A 382 -4.70 -27.57 -12.02
N LYS A 383 -6.04 -27.61 -12.07
CA LYS A 383 -6.87 -26.42 -12.26
C LYS A 383 -7.21 -25.77 -10.90
N ALA A 384 -7.71 -24.52 -10.94
CA ALA A 384 -8.01 -23.77 -9.72
C ALA A 384 -9.05 -24.46 -8.81
N GLU A 385 -10.02 -25.14 -9.40
CA GLU A 385 -11.04 -25.92 -8.69
C GLU A 385 -10.49 -27.11 -7.92
N ASP A 386 -9.32 -27.64 -8.31
CA ASP A 386 -8.68 -28.81 -7.69
C ASP A 386 -7.83 -28.44 -6.47
N LEU A 387 -7.57 -27.16 -6.24
CA LEU A 387 -6.75 -26.70 -5.11
C LEU A 387 -7.40 -26.99 -3.76
N GLN A 388 -6.62 -27.54 -2.85
CA GLN A 388 -7.07 -27.85 -1.49
C GLN A 388 -6.35 -27.00 -0.44
N GLY A 389 -7.06 -26.63 0.61
CA GLY A 389 -6.47 -25.94 1.76
C GLY A 389 -6.15 -24.47 1.56
N VAL A 390 -6.65 -23.86 0.49
CA VAL A 390 -6.52 -22.41 0.20
C VAL A 390 -7.89 -21.76 0.09
N ASP A 391 -7.93 -20.43 0.29
CA ASP A 391 -9.19 -19.67 0.25
C ASP A 391 -9.60 -19.27 -1.19
N ALA A 392 -10.83 -18.79 -1.34
CA ALA A 392 -11.40 -18.42 -2.64
C ALA A 392 -10.58 -17.32 -3.36
N ASP A 393 -9.94 -16.43 -2.63
CA ASP A 393 -9.12 -15.38 -3.21
C ASP A 393 -7.80 -15.95 -3.78
N ALA A 394 -7.23 -16.96 -3.11
CA ALA A 394 -6.07 -17.70 -3.63
C ALA A 394 -6.42 -18.50 -4.89
N HIS A 395 -7.62 -19.12 -4.96
CA HIS A 395 -8.11 -19.78 -6.18
C HIS A 395 -8.16 -18.80 -7.38
N LYS A 396 -8.67 -17.58 -7.18
CA LYS A 396 -8.69 -16.55 -8.23
C LYS A 396 -7.30 -16.13 -8.68
N LEU A 397 -6.38 -15.96 -7.74
CA LEU A 397 -4.99 -15.61 -8.08
C LEU A 397 -4.29 -16.75 -8.83
N TYR A 398 -4.50 -17.99 -8.41
CA TYR A 398 -3.97 -19.16 -9.10
C TYR A 398 -4.53 -19.26 -10.53
N SER A 399 -5.85 -19.08 -10.72
CA SER A 399 -6.44 -19.04 -12.07
C SER A 399 -5.78 -17.99 -12.96
N LEU A 400 -5.46 -16.80 -12.39
CA LEU A 400 -4.79 -15.74 -13.12
C LEU A 400 -3.39 -16.17 -13.57
N ILE A 401 -2.63 -16.81 -12.69
CA ILE A 401 -1.27 -17.33 -12.98
C ILE A 401 -1.33 -18.46 -14.01
N TRP A 402 -2.23 -19.41 -13.80
CA TRP A 402 -2.43 -20.54 -14.67
C TRP A 402 -2.81 -20.11 -16.11
N ASN A 403 -3.80 -19.23 -16.22
CA ASN A 403 -4.24 -18.71 -17.53
C ASN A 403 -3.12 -18.03 -18.29
N GLN A 404 -2.30 -17.21 -17.63
CA GLN A 404 -1.18 -16.52 -18.24
C GLN A 404 -0.08 -17.50 -18.69
N PHE A 405 0.20 -18.51 -17.85
CA PHE A 405 1.20 -19.53 -18.17
C PHE A 405 0.81 -20.35 -19.39
N VAL A 406 -0.45 -20.80 -19.48
CA VAL A 406 -0.94 -21.54 -20.66
C VAL A 406 -0.95 -20.61 -21.87
N ALA A 407 -1.52 -19.42 -21.75
CA ALA A 407 -1.63 -18.44 -22.83
C ALA A 407 -0.27 -18.06 -23.42
N CYS A 408 0.79 -17.96 -22.60
CA CYS A 408 2.12 -17.53 -23.05
C CYS A 408 2.79 -18.52 -24.04
N GLN A 409 2.32 -19.78 -24.14
CA GLN A 409 2.82 -20.76 -25.09
C GLN A 409 1.81 -21.09 -26.21
N MET A 410 0.72 -20.29 -26.33
CA MET A 410 -0.30 -20.47 -27.37
C MET A 410 -0.04 -19.59 -28.61
N THR A 411 -0.64 -19.98 -29.73
CA THR A 411 -0.60 -19.21 -31.00
C THR A 411 -1.25 -17.83 -30.85
N PRO A 412 -0.79 -16.80 -31.58
CA PRO A 412 -1.39 -15.48 -31.60
C PRO A 412 -2.88 -15.52 -31.97
N ALA A 413 -3.66 -14.61 -31.44
CA ALA A 413 -5.02 -14.34 -31.93
C ALA A 413 -4.95 -13.55 -33.25
N GLU A 414 -5.83 -13.89 -34.22
CA GLU A 414 -5.86 -13.28 -35.53
C GLU A 414 -7.17 -12.51 -35.73
N TYR A 415 -7.04 -11.33 -36.29
CA TYR A 415 -8.16 -10.41 -36.53
C TYR A 415 -8.07 -9.84 -37.93
N ASP A 416 -9.23 -9.58 -38.55
CA ASP A 416 -9.36 -8.69 -39.69
C ASP A 416 -9.74 -7.30 -39.20
N SER A 417 -8.88 -6.33 -39.47
CA SER A 417 -9.11 -4.90 -39.12
C SER A 417 -9.47 -4.14 -40.39
N THR A 418 -10.64 -3.50 -40.39
CA THR A 418 -11.13 -2.69 -41.50
C THR A 418 -11.16 -1.22 -41.12
N THR A 419 -10.62 -0.35 -41.97
CA THR A 419 -10.75 1.08 -41.87
C THR A 419 -11.47 1.59 -43.13
N ILE A 420 -12.60 2.28 -42.92
CA ILE A 420 -13.37 2.90 -43.99
C ILE A 420 -13.23 4.42 -43.85
N SER A 421 -12.91 5.09 -44.97
CA SER A 421 -12.88 6.55 -45.04
C SER A 421 -14.00 7.03 -45.95
N VAL A 422 -14.73 8.04 -45.50
CA VAL A 422 -15.84 8.65 -46.21
C VAL A 422 -15.56 10.13 -46.42
N LYS A 423 -15.67 10.61 -47.61
CA LYS A 423 -15.52 12.04 -47.90
C LYS A 423 -16.87 12.74 -47.82
N ALA A 424 -16.93 13.89 -47.19
CA ALA A 424 -18.08 14.78 -47.11
C ALA A 424 -17.61 16.25 -47.23
N ALA A 425 -17.76 16.85 -48.40
CA ALA A 425 -17.18 18.14 -48.77
C ALA A 425 -15.66 18.16 -48.52
N GLU A 426 -15.10 19.10 -47.78
CA GLU A 426 -13.69 19.19 -47.38
C GLU A 426 -13.31 18.22 -46.24
N TYR A 427 -14.28 17.53 -45.64
CA TYR A 427 -14.04 16.65 -44.46
C TYR A 427 -13.84 15.18 -44.92
N THR A 428 -12.99 14.50 -44.18
CA THR A 428 -12.84 13.02 -44.23
C THR A 428 -13.26 12.42 -42.91
N LEU A 429 -14.26 11.57 -42.95
CA LEU A 429 -14.76 10.81 -41.79
C LEU A 429 -14.20 9.41 -41.82
N LYS A 430 -13.99 8.81 -40.68
CA LYS A 430 -13.44 7.45 -40.56
C LYS A 430 -14.24 6.59 -39.60
N ALA A 431 -14.34 5.30 -39.96
CA ALA A 431 -14.78 4.24 -39.06
C ALA A 431 -13.73 3.13 -39.04
N LYS A 432 -13.53 2.53 -37.88
CA LYS A 432 -12.64 1.38 -37.69
C LYS A 432 -13.43 0.23 -37.13
N GLY A 433 -13.29 -0.93 -37.75
CA GLY A 433 -13.84 -2.19 -37.28
C GLY A 433 -12.79 -3.26 -37.12
N ARG A 434 -13.10 -4.28 -36.33
CA ARG A 434 -12.22 -5.42 -36.11
C ARG A 434 -13.09 -6.67 -35.87
N ILE A 435 -12.78 -7.74 -36.52
CA ILE A 435 -13.46 -9.04 -36.41
C ILE A 435 -12.43 -10.09 -36.00
N LEU A 436 -12.73 -10.86 -34.98
CA LEU A 436 -11.91 -12.00 -34.55
C LEU A 436 -12.05 -13.14 -35.58
N LYS A 437 -10.92 -13.58 -36.16
CA LYS A 437 -10.86 -14.76 -37.06
C LYS A 437 -10.47 -16.03 -36.33
N PHE A 438 -9.46 -15.92 -35.46
CA PHE A 438 -8.95 -17.03 -34.69
C PHE A 438 -8.59 -16.52 -33.30
N ASP A 439 -9.14 -17.16 -32.28
CA ASP A 439 -9.01 -16.67 -30.87
C ASP A 439 -7.61 -16.91 -30.27
N GLY A 440 -6.87 -17.95 -30.72
CA GLY A 440 -5.53 -18.22 -30.23
C GLY A 440 -5.44 -18.20 -28.70
N TRP A 441 -4.45 -17.51 -28.16
CA TRP A 441 -4.25 -17.39 -26.71
C TRP A 441 -5.42 -16.75 -25.95
N THR A 442 -6.28 -15.96 -26.63
CA THR A 442 -7.43 -15.30 -25.99
C THR A 442 -8.53 -16.30 -25.58
N ARG A 443 -8.43 -17.55 -26.04
CA ARG A 443 -9.26 -18.67 -25.62
C ARG A 443 -9.17 -18.93 -24.12
N VAL A 444 -7.95 -18.78 -23.56
CA VAL A 444 -7.64 -19.03 -22.16
C VAL A 444 -7.63 -17.72 -21.36
N GLN A 445 -7.05 -16.67 -21.89
CA GLN A 445 -6.88 -15.38 -21.24
C GLN A 445 -7.53 -14.25 -22.03
N ARG A 446 -8.71 -13.79 -21.61
CA ARG A 446 -9.35 -12.64 -22.28
C ARG A 446 -8.47 -11.40 -22.24
N PRO A 447 -8.30 -10.68 -23.37
CA PRO A 447 -7.60 -9.39 -23.37
C PRO A 447 -8.24 -8.41 -22.39
N MET A 448 -7.44 -7.47 -21.85
CA MET A 448 -7.97 -6.38 -21.05
C MET A 448 -8.52 -5.27 -21.96
N GLY A 449 -9.70 -4.75 -21.63
CA GLY A 449 -10.38 -3.66 -22.33
C GLY A 449 -11.70 -4.08 -22.98
N LYS A 450 -12.52 -3.09 -23.34
CA LYS A 450 -13.75 -3.28 -24.12
C LYS A 450 -13.34 -3.50 -25.61
N ASN A 451 -12.82 -4.65 -25.93
CA ASN A 451 -12.54 -5.05 -27.30
C ASN A 451 -13.69 -5.94 -27.78
N GLU A 452 -14.88 -5.37 -27.90
CA GLU A 452 -15.97 -6.00 -28.62
C GLU A 452 -15.65 -5.93 -30.10
N ASP A 453 -15.95 -7.02 -30.82
CA ASP A 453 -15.84 -7.03 -32.27
C ASP A 453 -16.77 -5.95 -32.84
N THR A 454 -16.19 -4.98 -33.53
CA THR A 454 -16.94 -3.93 -34.20
C THR A 454 -17.06 -4.31 -35.66
N ILE A 455 -18.25 -4.83 -36.02
CA ILE A 455 -18.56 -5.19 -37.40
C ILE A 455 -19.00 -3.92 -38.11
N LEU A 456 -18.29 -3.53 -39.15
CA LEU A 456 -18.69 -2.44 -40.02
C LEU A 456 -19.63 -2.96 -41.13
N PRO A 457 -20.58 -2.10 -41.59
CA PRO A 457 -21.44 -2.45 -42.73
C PRO A 457 -20.62 -2.78 -43.99
N ALA A 458 -21.18 -3.62 -44.82
CA ALA A 458 -20.60 -3.95 -46.12
C ALA A 458 -20.80 -2.76 -47.08
N VAL A 459 -19.71 -1.98 -47.30
CA VAL A 459 -19.70 -0.86 -48.25
C VAL A 459 -18.53 -1.00 -49.20
N GLN A 460 -18.70 -0.43 -50.40
CA GLN A 460 -17.69 -0.44 -51.48
C GLN A 460 -17.24 1.00 -51.80
N LEU A 461 -16.10 1.15 -52.45
CA LEU A 461 -15.65 2.44 -52.99
C LEU A 461 -16.70 3.05 -53.90
N GLY A 462 -16.98 4.34 -53.68
CA GLY A 462 -18.01 5.07 -54.46
C GLY A 462 -19.45 4.93 -53.90
N ASP A 463 -19.68 4.11 -52.88
CA ASP A 463 -20.99 4.04 -52.23
C ASP A 463 -21.36 5.35 -51.54
N THR A 464 -22.60 5.77 -51.79
CA THR A 464 -23.17 6.98 -51.16
C THR A 464 -23.92 6.59 -49.89
N LEU A 465 -23.72 7.32 -48.85
CA LEU A 465 -24.37 7.13 -47.55
C LEU A 465 -25.38 8.25 -47.31
N SER A 466 -26.54 7.97 -46.69
CA SER A 466 -27.47 8.97 -46.27
C SER A 466 -27.20 9.43 -44.85
N LEU A 467 -27.02 10.73 -44.64
CA LEU A 467 -26.90 11.32 -43.32
C LEU A 467 -28.24 11.27 -42.58
N GLU A 468 -28.26 10.77 -41.34
CA GLU A 468 -29.43 10.84 -40.45
C GLU A 468 -29.30 11.95 -39.43
N SER A 469 -28.14 12.03 -38.76
CA SER A 469 -27.86 13.06 -37.75
C SER A 469 -26.39 13.26 -37.57
N LEU A 470 -26.03 14.45 -37.08
CA LEU A 470 -24.72 14.78 -36.55
C LEU A 470 -24.76 14.84 -35.01
N ASP A 471 -23.82 14.25 -34.36
CA ASP A 471 -23.69 14.15 -32.89
C ASP A 471 -22.37 14.79 -32.43
N PRO A 472 -22.37 16.14 -32.19
CA PRO A 472 -21.21 16.82 -31.63
C PRO A 472 -21.09 16.55 -30.14
N LYS A 473 -19.90 16.17 -29.69
CA LYS A 473 -19.59 15.91 -28.27
C LYS A 473 -18.45 16.80 -27.80
N GLN A 474 -18.71 17.58 -26.78
CA GLN A 474 -17.69 18.37 -26.10
C GLN A 474 -16.84 17.50 -25.20
N HIS A 475 -15.56 17.73 -25.24
CA HIS A 475 -14.56 17.08 -24.41
C HIS A 475 -13.55 18.09 -23.89
N PHE A 476 -12.80 17.69 -22.86
CA PHE A 476 -11.65 18.43 -22.39
C PHE A 476 -10.44 17.51 -22.32
N THR A 477 -9.26 18.06 -22.60
CA THR A 477 -8.00 17.34 -22.38
C THR A 477 -7.89 16.97 -20.92
N LYS A 478 -7.31 15.78 -20.65
CA LYS A 478 -7.24 15.22 -19.30
C LYS A 478 -5.84 15.37 -18.74
N PRO A 479 -5.70 15.69 -17.45
CA PRO A 479 -4.41 15.64 -16.79
C PRO A 479 -3.87 14.20 -16.78
N PRO A 480 -2.56 14.00 -16.55
CA PRO A 480 -2.02 12.67 -16.36
C PRO A 480 -2.72 11.99 -15.17
N ALA A 481 -3.08 10.72 -15.34
CA ALA A 481 -3.80 9.98 -14.32
C ALA A 481 -2.94 9.79 -13.06
N ARG A 482 -3.57 9.86 -11.87
CA ARG A 482 -2.92 9.47 -10.62
C ARG A 482 -2.51 8.01 -10.65
N PHE A 483 -1.42 7.70 -9.97
CA PHE A 483 -0.96 6.32 -9.87
C PHE A 483 -1.93 5.46 -9.06
N THR A 484 -2.23 4.28 -9.58
CA THR A 484 -2.71 3.15 -8.78
C THR A 484 -1.51 2.40 -8.19
N GLU A 485 -1.73 1.47 -7.25
CA GLU A 485 -0.64 0.62 -6.75
C GLU A 485 0.08 -0.11 -7.91
N ALA A 486 -0.68 -0.64 -8.85
CA ALA A 486 -0.14 -1.31 -10.04
C ALA A 486 0.69 -0.38 -10.93
N ALA A 487 0.21 0.84 -11.18
CA ALA A 487 0.91 1.81 -12.00
C ALA A 487 2.20 2.31 -11.31
N LEU A 488 2.17 2.46 -9.98
CA LEU A 488 3.36 2.84 -9.22
C LEU A 488 4.42 1.72 -9.24
N VAL A 489 4.03 0.46 -9.06
CA VAL A 489 4.96 -0.67 -9.20
C VAL A 489 5.61 -0.69 -10.57
N LYS A 490 4.80 -0.52 -11.64
CA LYS A 490 5.30 -0.46 -13.01
C LYS A 490 6.30 0.67 -13.23
N GLU A 491 6.04 1.86 -12.67
CA GLU A 491 6.95 3.01 -12.80
C GLU A 491 8.24 2.82 -12.00
N LEU A 492 8.17 2.29 -10.78
CA LEU A 492 9.33 1.94 -9.97
C LEU A 492 10.22 0.92 -10.69
N GLU A 493 9.61 -0.15 -11.22
CA GLU A 493 10.31 -1.18 -11.98
C GLU A 493 10.97 -0.60 -13.25
N LYS A 494 10.25 0.24 -14.00
CA LYS A 494 10.76 0.90 -15.20
C LYS A 494 12.02 1.73 -14.92
N ARG A 495 12.06 2.38 -13.73
CA ARG A 495 13.19 3.19 -13.29
C ARG A 495 14.28 2.39 -12.57
N GLY A 496 14.13 1.07 -12.39
CA GLY A 496 15.08 0.24 -11.64
C GLY A 496 15.07 0.46 -10.14
N ILE A 497 14.02 1.09 -9.59
CA ILE A 497 13.85 1.44 -8.17
C ILE A 497 13.10 0.31 -7.45
N GLY A 498 13.70 -0.23 -6.40
CA GLY A 498 13.17 -1.40 -5.69
C GLY A 498 13.47 -2.72 -6.42
N ARG A 499 13.04 -3.82 -5.81
CA ARG A 499 13.21 -5.19 -6.32
C ARG A 499 11.95 -6.01 -5.99
N PRO A 500 11.77 -7.20 -6.56
CA PRO A 500 10.60 -8.06 -6.29
C PRO A 500 10.27 -8.25 -4.82
N SER A 501 11.28 -8.32 -3.96
CA SER A 501 11.11 -8.43 -2.50
C SER A 501 10.64 -7.14 -1.81
N THR A 502 10.76 -5.98 -2.44
CA THR A 502 10.55 -4.67 -1.78
C THR A 502 9.33 -3.87 -2.24
N TYR A 503 8.76 -4.14 -3.43
CA TYR A 503 7.63 -3.35 -3.94
C TYR A 503 6.45 -3.28 -2.95
N ALA A 504 6.04 -4.40 -2.38
CA ALA A 504 4.92 -4.43 -1.44
C ALA A 504 5.22 -3.65 -0.14
N SER A 505 6.45 -3.71 0.35
CA SER A 505 6.88 -2.98 1.55
C SER A 505 6.98 -1.48 1.31
N ILE A 506 7.47 -1.04 0.14
CA ILE A 506 7.52 0.37 -0.26
C ILE A 506 6.10 0.95 -0.24
N ILE A 507 5.17 0.30 -0.95
CA ILE A 507 3.77 0.74 -1.06
C ILE A 507 3.08 0.79 0.31
N SER A 508 3.28 -0.21 1.16
CA SER A 508 2.71 -0.20 2.52
C SER A 508 3.30 0.93 3.36
N THR A 509 4.62 1.12 3.31
CA THR A 509 5.33 2.10 4.15
C THR A 509 4.90 3.54 3.85
N ILE A 510 4.77 3.93 2.57
CA ILE A 510 4.36 5.29 2.21
C ILE A 510 2.93 5.62 2.67
N GLN A 511 2.04 4.62 2.70
CA GLN A 511 0.68 4.75 3.24
C GLN A 511 0.68 4.82 4.77
N ASP A 512 1.41 3.90 5.44
CA ASP A 512 1.47 3.83 6.90
C ASP A 512 2.09 5.09 7.54
N ARG A 513 2.97 5.78 6.80
CA ARG A 513 3.59 7.04 7.23
C ARG A 513 2.69 8.27 7.01
N GLY A 514 1.57 8.13 6.30
CA GLY A 514 0.63 9.22 6.05
C GLY A 514 1.16 10.28 5.08
N TYR A 515 2.14 9.95 4.22
CA TYR A 515 2.61 10.85 3.16
C TYR A 515 1.71 10.85 1.95
N VAL A 516 0.95 9.77 1.81
CA VAL A 516 -0.03 9.56 0.75
C VAL A 516 -1.28 8.91 1.33
N LYS A 517 -2.42 9.19 0.73
CA LYS A 517 -3.67 8.45 0.96
C LYS A 517 -4.08 7.71 -0.30
N VAL A 518 -4.85 6.65 -0.12
CA VAL A 518 -5.47 5.92 -1.23
C VAL A 518 -6.97 6.16 -1.19
N ASP A 519 -7.50 6.71 -2.26
CA ASP A 519 -8.92 6.84 -2.48
C ASP A 519 -9.26 6.27 -3.86
N GLN A 520 -10.37 5.52 -3.96
CA GLN A 520 -10.79 4.83 -5.19
C GLN A 520 -9.64 4.12 -5.93
N ARG A 521 -8.73 3.48 -5.17
CA ARG A 521 -7.51 2.79 -5.64
C ARG A 521 -6.45 3.70 -6.29
N ARG A 522 -6.51 5.02 -6.11
CA ARG A 522 -5.53 6.00 -6.60
C ARG A 522 -4.80 6.64 -5.44
N PHE A 523 -3.51 6.90 -5.64
CA PHE A 523 -2.69 7.61 -4.69
C PHE A 523 -2.87 9.11 -4.81
N TYR A 524 -3.06 9.77 -3.68
CA TYR A 524 -3.05 11.21 -3.52
C TYR A 524 -1.89 11.58 -2.60
N ALA A 525 -1.06 12.51 -3.02
CA ALA A 525 -0.02 13.06 -2.16
C ALA A 525 -0.67 13.91 -1.06
N GLU A 526 -0.29 13.67 0.18
CA GLU A 526 -0.69 14.52 1.30
C GLU A 526 0.27 15.70 1.41
N LYS A 527 -0.22 16.85 1.89
CA LYS A 527 0.58 18.08 1.99
C LYS A 527 1.89 17.90 2.78
N MET A 528 1.86 17.06 3.80
CA MET A 528 3.06 16.72 4.56
C MET A 528 4.05 15.90 3.72
N GLY A 529 3.56 15.04 2.83
CA GLY A 529 4.40 14.32 1.87
C GLY A 529 5.12 15.27 0.90
N GLU A 530 4.43 16.30 0.41
CA GLU A 530 5.02 17.34 -0.45
C GLU A 530 6.13 18.10 0.27
N ILE A 531 5.86 18.58 1.49
CA ILE A 531 6.83 19.35 2.29
C ILE A 531 8.07 18.50 2.60
N VAL A 532 7.90 17.24 3.02
CA VAL A 532 9.02 16.34 3.31
C VAL A 532 9.84 16.08 2.04
N THR A 533 9.18 15.86 0.89
CA THR A 533 9.85 15.67 -0.39
C THR A 533 10.71 16.86 -0.75
N ASP A 534 10.19 18.10 -0.65
CA ASP A 534 10.93 19.30 -0.95
C ASP A 534 12.15 19.49 -0.04
N ARG A 535 11.99 19.28 1.26
CA ARG A 535 13.07 19.40 2.23
C ARG A 535 14.20 18.39 2.00
N LEU A 536 13.81 17.15 1.63
CA LEU A 536 14.77 16.10 1.30
C LEU A 536 15.44 16.37 -0.05
N ASP A 537 14.69 16.82 -1.07
CA ASP A 537 15.22 17.12 -2.40
C ASP A 537 16.22 18.29 -2.37
N ASP A 538 15.91 19.35 -1.62
CA ASP A 538 16.80 20.51 -1.43
C ASP A 538 18.09 20.16 -0.66
N SER A 539 18.02 19.21 0.31
CA SER A 539 19.13 18.95 1.24
C SER A 539 19.91 17.67 0.94
N PHE A 540 19.32 16.71 0.24
CA PHE A 540 19.87 15.38 -0.06
C PHE A 540 19.59 15.03 -1.52
N ASN A 541 20.11 15.84 -2.44
CA ASN A 541 19.79 15.73 -3.88
C ASN A 541 20.08 14.31 -4.42
N ASP A 542 21.24 13.74 -4.07
CA ASP A 542 21.62 12.40 -4.52
C ASP A 542 20.67 11.33 -3.96
N LEU A 543 20.32 11.40 -2.68
CA LEU A 543 19.40 10.48 -2.04
C LEU A 543 17.99 10.51 -2.68
N MET A 544 17.57 11.69 -3.18
CA MET A 544 16.28 11.91 -3.82
C MET A 544 16.33 11.75 -5.36
N ASN A 545 17.48 11.45 -5.92
CA ASN A 545 17.67 11.24 -7.36
C ASN A 545 17.27 9.82 -7.76
N TYR A 546 16.46 9.69 -8.80
CA TYR A 546 15.99 8.40 -9.32
C TYR A 546 17.13 7.51 -9.82
N ASP A 547 18.03 8.07 -10.61
CA ASP A 547 19.16 7.34 -11.19
C ASP A 547 20.16 6.91 -10.10
N PHE A 548 20.38 7.73 -9.09
CA PHE A 548 21.21 7.36 -7.95
C PHE A 548 20.62 6.14 -7.22
N THR A 549 19.31 6.17 -6.95
CA THR A 549 18.60 5.04 -6.31
C THR A 549 18.69 3.77 -7.15
N ALA A 550 18.50 3.88 -8.46
CA ALA A 550 18.62 2.76 -9.40
C ALA A 550 20.06 2.19 -9.43
N ARG A 551 21.08 3.06 -9.53
CA ARG A 551 22.50 2.65 -9.47
C ARG A 551 22.84 1.95 -8.15
N MET A 552 22.25 2.42 -7.05
CA MET A 552 22.49 1.79 -5.75
C MET A 552 21.87 0.40 -5.67
N GLU A 553 20.68 0.20 -6.25
CA GLU A 553 20.07 -1.12 -6.38
C GLU A 553 20.92 -2.07 -7.25
N GLN A 554 21.52 -1.57 -8.35
CA GLN A 554 22.46 -2.32 -9.17
C GLN A 554 23.74 -2.69 -8.40
N LYS A 555 24.31 -1.76 -7.62
CA LYS A 555 25.48 -2.07 -6.78
C LYS A 555 25.17 -3.17 -5.75
N LEU A 556 23.95 -3.19 -5.20
CA LEU A 556 23.51 -4.26 -4.31
C LEU A 556 23.38 -5.61 -5.04
N ASP A 557 23.01 -5.61 -6.33
CA ASP A 557 23.00 -6.81 -7.15
C ASP A 557 24.44 -7.28 -7.41
N GLN A 558 25.35 -6.39 -7.78
CA GLN A 558 26.77 -6.68 -7.98
C GLN A 558 27.46 -7.23 -6.70
N ILE A 559 27.06 -6.74 -5.51
CA ILE A 559 27.52 -7.35 -4.23
C ILE A 559 27.05 -8.80 -4.14
N ALA A 560 25.79 -9.08 -4.46
CA ALA A 560 25.25 -10.45 -4.38
C ALA A 560 25.89 -11.42 -5.39
N GLU A 561 26.45 -10.90 -6.48
CA GLU A 561 27.20 -11.62 -7.52
C GLU A 561 28.71 -11.73 -7.19
N GLY A 562 29.16 -11.12 -6.08
CA GLY A 562 30.56 -11.13 -5.67
C GLY A 562 31.48 -10.20 -6.48
N GLU A 563 30.92 -9.31 -7.31
CA GLU A 563 31.69 -8.42 -8.19
C GLU A 563 32.29 -7.22 -7.46
N VAL A 564 31.65 -6.73 -6.37
CA VAL A 564 32.07 -5.54 -5.62
C VAL A 564 32.08 -5.78 -4.11
N ASN A 565 33.04 -5.15 -3.44
CA ASN A 565 33.15 -5.22 -1.99
C ASN A 565 32.04 -4.42 -1.32
N TRP A 566 31.23 -5.04 -0.50
CA TRP A 566 30.06 -4.45 0.13
C TRP A 566 30.39 -3.33 1.14
N LYS A 567 31.52 -3.44 1.88
CA LYS A 567 31.96 -2.40 2.82
C LYS A 567 32.43 -1.14 2.08
N ALA A 568 33.16 -1.32 0.98
CA ALA A 568 33.57 -0.17 0.13
C ALA A 568 32.35 0.59 -0.44
N VAL A 569 31.30 -0.13 -0.81
CA VAL A 569 30.02 0.51 -1.25
C VAL A 569 29.39 1.30 -0.11
N LEU A 570 29.40 0.75 1.11
CA LEU A 570 28.88 1.42 2.30
C LEU A 570 29.71 2.65 2.68
N ASP A 571 31.05 2.56 2.66
CA ASP A 571 31.95 3.66 2.99
C ASP A 571 31.77 4.85 2.04
N ASN A 572 31.72 4.59 0.74
CA ASN A 572 31.46 5.64 -0.26
C ASN A 572 30.09 6.30 -0.04
N PHE A 573 29.05 5.50 0.12
CA PHE A 573 27.72 6.02 0.41
C PHE A 573 27.70 6.86 1.69
N PHE A 574 28.32 6.38 2.74
CA PHE A 574 28.32 7.06 4.05
C PHE A 574 29.10 8.38 4.04
N ALA A 575 30.20 8.45 3.31
CA ALA A 575 31.00 9.66 3.17
C ALA A 575 30.20 10.78 2.49
N ASP A 576 29.57 10.48 1.34
CA ASP A 576 28.74 11.45 0.62
C ASP A 576 27.52 11.88 1.46
N PHE A 577 26.82 10.91 2.03
CA PHE A 577 25.63 11.12 2.85
C PHE A 577 25.90 11.99 4.10
N THR A 578 27.01 11.76 4.80
CA THR A 578 27.36 12.57 5.99
C THR A 578 27.73 13.98 5.65
N GLY A 579 28.35 14.23 4.47
CA GLY A 579 28.59 15.57 3.96
C GLY A 579 27.31 16.37 3.74
N ASP A 580 26.29 15.75 3.15
CA ASP A 580 24.98 16.36 2.95
C ASP A 580 24.24 16.55 4.28
N LEU A 581 24.34 15.59 5.20
CA LEU A 581 23.72 15.69 6.51
C LEU A 581 24.28 16.85 7.34
N GLU A 582 25.61 17.01 7.36
CA GLU A 582 26.28 18.12 8.07
C GLU A 582 25.85 19.49 7.52
N LYS A 583 25.72 19.63 6.20
CA LYS A 583 25.16 20.85 5.58
C LYS A 583 23.70 21.06 6.00
N ALA A 584 22.86 20.01 5.91
CA ALA A 584 21.44 20.11 6.23
C ALA A 584 21.17 20.45 7.71
N GLU A 585 22.07 20.10 8.63
CA GLU A 585 21.99 20.43 10.06
C GLU A 585 22.23 21.90 10.39
N LEU A 586 22.92 22.65 9.51
CA LEU A 586 23.18 24.09 9.67
C LEU A 586 21.86 24.87 9.79
N ASP A 587 21.96 26.12 10.24
CA ASP A 587 20.81 27.02 10.22
C ASP A 587 20.44 27.37 8.76
N GLU A 588 19.16 27.66 8.52
CA GLU A 588 18.67 27.99 7.19
C GLU A 588 19.43 29.19 6.57
N SER A 589 19.79 30.20 7.39
CA SER A 589 20.59 31.34 6.99
C SER A 589 22.03 30.98 6.55
N GLU A 590 22.52 29.81 6.95
CA GLU A 590 23.84 29.27 6.60
C GLU A 590 23.76 28.23 5.48
N GLY A 591 22.58 28.09 4.85
CA GLY A 591 22.32 27.11 3.76
C GLY A 591 21.88 25.73 4.25
N GLY A 592 21.48 25.59 5.52
CA GLY A 592 20.93 24.37 6.07
C GLY A 592 19.50 24.07 5.60
N MET A 593 18.96 22.92 5.99
CA MET A 593 17.59 22.52 5.63
C MET A 593 16.58 23.59 6.05
N LYS A 594 15.74 24.01 5.11
CA LYS A 594 14.68 24.99 5.33
C LYS A 594 13.67 24.52 6.39
N LEU A 595 13.25 25.47 7.21
CA LEU A 595 12.17 25.23 8.18
C LEU A 595 10.81 25.10 7.48
N ASN A 596 9.84 24.57 8.21
CA ASN A 596 8.45 24.58 7.75
C ASN A 596 7.87 25.99 8.00
N HIS A 597 7.92 26.85 6.98
CA HIS A 597 7.45 28.24 7.05
C HIS A 597 5.94 28.29 7.23
N ILE A 598 5.51 29.35 7.90
CA ILE A 598 4.11 29.64 8.17
C ILE A 598 3.71 30.78 7.24
N VAL A 599 2.73 30.54 6.39
CA VAL A 599 2.14 31.62 5.59
C VAL A 599 1.13 32.37 6.46
N MET A 600 1.45 33.60 6.80
CA MET A 600 0.58 34.46 7.62
C MET A 600 -0.61 34.94 6.81
N THR A 601 -1.77 35.00 7.47
CA THR A 601 -3.03 35.43 6.86
C THR A 601 -3.62 36.62 7.61
N ASP A 602 -4.58 37.33 7.04
CA ASP A 602 -5.33 38.43 7.65
C ASP A 602 -6.42 37.94 8.62
N ILE A 603 -6.53 36.62 8.84
CA ILE A 603 -7.53 36.04 9.72
C ILE A 603 -7.09 36.19 11.16
N GLU A 604 -7.92 36.84 11.95
CA GLU A 604 -7.65 37.08 13.36
C GLU A 604 -8.00 35.85 14.21
N CYS A 605 -7.15 35.63 15.23
CA CYS A 605 -7.39 34.58 16.22
C CYS A 605 -8.61 34.91 17.08
N PRO A 606 -9.61 34.04 17.18
CA PRO A 606 -10.83 34.33 17.96
C PRO A 606 -10.57 34.47 19.46
N THR A 607 -9.41 34.06 19.98
CA THR A 607 -9.09 34.11 21.39
C THR A 607 -8.25 35.34 21.78
N CYS A 608 -7.33 35.81 20.89
CA CYS A 608 -6.38 36.86 21.27
C CYS A 608 -6.24 37.95 20.18
N GLY A 609 -6.99 37.92 19.08
CA GLY A 609 -6.99 38.93 18.00
C GLY A 609 -5.70 38.99 17.16
N ARG A 610 -4.69 38.14 17.43
CA ARG A 610 -3.46 38.10 16.60
C ARG A 610 -3.71 37.41 15.28
N PRO A 611 -2.94 37.74 14.23
CA PRO A 611 -3.06 37.03 12.94
C PRO A 611 -2.82 35.53 13.09
N MET A 612 -3.53 34.75 12.30
CA MET A 612 -3.34 33.29 12.19
C MET A 612 -2.52 32.96 10.94
N GLY A 613 -1.73 31.92 11.00
CA GLY A 613 -0.93 31.42 9.89
C GLY A 613 -1.37 30.05 9.41
N ILE A 614 -1.29 29.81 8.10
CA ILE A 614 -1.50 28.49 7.49
C ILE A 614 -0.35 27.59 7.92
N ARG A 615 -0.69 26.48 8.57
CA ARG A 615 0.25 25.46 9.04
C ARG A 615 -0.15 24.09 8.55
N THR A 616 0.83 23.22 8.36
CA THR A 616 0.60 21.81 7.99
C THR A 616 1.15 20.90 9.09
N ALA A 617 0.33 19.94 9.49
CA ALA A 617 0.71 18.85 10.39
C ALA A 617 0.37 17.50 9.75
N SER A 618 0.76 16.41 10.40
CA SER A 618 0.39 15.05 9.98
C SER A 618 -1.14 14.81 9.88
N THR A 619 -1.92 15.71 10.42
CA THR A 619 -3.40 15.68 10.42
C THR A 619 -4.04 16.57 9.36
N GLY A 620 -3.24 17.23 8.49
CA GLY A 620 -3.70 18.13 7.44
C GLY A 620 -3.33 19.59 7.68
N VAL A 621 -3.92 20.47 6.88
CA VAL A 621 -3.73 21.94 6.94
C VAL A 621 -4.65 22.54 8.00
N PHE A 622 -4.13 23.50 8.76
CA PHE A 622 -4.89 24.21 9.79
C PHE A 622 -4.39 25.66 9.95
N LEU A 623 -5.23 26.53 10.51
CA LEU A 623 -4.80 27.85 10.94
C LEU A 623 -4.31 27.81 12.38
N GLY A 624 -3.10 28.29 12.63
CA GLY A 624 -2.50 28.38 13.95
C GLY A 624 -2.22 29.83 14.35
N CYS A 625 -2.59 30.22 15.59
CA CYS A 625 -2.32 31.56 16.09
C CYS A 625 -0.81 31.88 16.10
N SER A 626 -0.43 33.08 15.66
CA SER A 626 0.97 33.57 15.74
C SER A 626 1.45 33.67 17.18
N GLY A 627 0.56 33.88 18.13
CA GLY A 627 0.86 33.90 19.57
C GLY A 627 1.35 32.58 20.15
N TYR A 628 1.36 31.49 19.38
CA TYR A 628 1.97 30.21 19.80
C TYR A 628 3.49 30.30 20.01
N ALA A 629 4.17 31.19 19.32
CA ALA A 629 5.61 31.40 19.44
C ALA A 629 6.04 32.16 20.70
N LEU A 630 5.10 32.77 21.42
CA LEU A 630 5.38 33.55 22.62
C LEU A 630 5.79 32.67 23.83
N PRO A 631 6.40 33.26 24.87
CA PRO A 631 6.74 32.57 26.10
C PRO A 631 5.55 31.82 26.70
N PRO A 632 5.76 30.74 27.48
CA PRO A 632 4.69 29.86 27.94
C PRO A 632 3.51 30.55 28.67
N LYS A 633 3.75 31.68 29.33
CA LYS A 633 2.72 32.44 30.04
C LYS A 633 1.82 33.30 29.14
N GLU A 634 2.33 33.69 27.98
CA GLU A 634 1.65 34.57 27.00
C GLU A 634 1.16 33.81 25.75
N ARG A 635 1.47 32.51 25.69
CA ARG A 635 1.26 31.66 24.54
C ARG A 635 -0.22 31.40 24.27
N CYS A 636 -0.69 31.79 23.09
CA CYS A 636 -2.00 31.39 22.58
C CYS A 636 -1.90 30.07 21.81
N LYS A 637 -2.69 29.08 22.19
CA LYS A 637 -2.70 27.74 21.56
C LYS A 637 -3.88 27.50 20.63
N THR A 638 -4.59 28.57 20.28
CA THR A 638 -5.79 28.47 19.44
C THR A 638 -5.43 28.03 18.02
N THR A 639 -6.16 27.02 17.52
CA THR A 639 -6.07 26.53 16.16
C THR A 639 -7.48 26.41 15.55
N ILE A 640 -7.60 26.64 14.26
CA ILE A 640 -8.80 26.38 13.46
C ILE A 640 -8.46 25.27 12.47
N ASN A 641 -9.11 24.11 12.60
CA ASN A 641 -8.95 23.02 11.66
C ASN A 641 -9.65 23.37 10.37
N LEU A 642 -8.94 23.29 9.27
CA LEU A 642 -9.48 23.50 7.93
C LEU A 642 -10.00 22.15 7.42
N GLY A 643 -11.30 22.07 7.14
CA GLY A 643 -11.92 20.90 6.56
C GLY A 643 -11.78 20.92 5.04
N ASP A 644 -11.31 19.82 4.45
CA ASP A 644 -11.29 19.65 3.00
C ASP A 644 -12.72 19.74 2.45
N GLU A 645 -12.89 20.50 1.39
CA GLU A 645 -14.12 20.46 0.61
C GLU A 645 -14.07 19.20 -0.25
N GLU A 646 -14.63 18.08 0.22
CA GLU A 646 -14.90 16.93 -0.64
C GLU A 646 -15.91 17.36 -1.71
N GLY A 647 -15.41 17.48 -2.96
CA GLY A 647 -16.19 17.93 -4.09
C GLY A 647 -17.46 17.10 -4.30
N ILE A 648 -18.48 17.76 -4.80
CA ILE A 648 -19.75 17.18 -5.24
C ILE A 648 -19.45 16.22 -6.37
N ILE A 649 -19.72 14.93 -6.16
CA ILE A 649 -19.73 13.93 -7.23
C ILE A 649 -21.08 14.05 -7.94
N ASN A 650 -21.11 14.71 -9.08
CA ASN A 650 -22.20 14.54 -10.03
C ASN A 650 -21.93 13.27 -10.83
N VAL A 651 -22.85 12.31 -10.74
CA VAL A 651 -22.84 11.04 -11.46
C VAL A 651 -23.29 11.30 -12.91
N LEU A 652 -22.39 11.80 -13.75
CA LEU A 652 -22.53 11.81 -15.20
C LEU A 652 -21.16 11.52 -15.83
N GLU A 653 -21.14 10.87 -16.97
CA GLU A 653 -20.02 10.23 -17.69
C GLU A 653 -18.76 11.09 -17.99
N GLU A 654 -18.64 12.28 -17.47
CA GLU A 654 -17.42 13.09 -17.55
C GLU A 654 -16.41 12.66 -16.50
N ASP A 655 -15.15 12.76 -16.86
CA ASP A 655 -14.01 12.54 -15.97
C ASP A 655 -14.08 13.52 -14.78
N VAL A 656 -14.57 13.00 -13.67
CA VAL A 656 -14.80 13.75 -12.43
C VAL A 656 -13.56 14.54 -11.99
N GLU A 657 -12.36 14.01 -12.23
CA GLU A 657 -11.10 14.69 -11.87
C GLU A 657 -10.86 15.93 -12.74
N THR A 658 -11.13 15.86 -14.05
CA THR A 658 -10.97 16.99 -14.97
C THR A 658 -12.00 18.09 -14.66
N ALA A 659 -13.25 17.72 -14.39
CA ALA A 659 -14.30 18.67 -14.01
C ALA A 659 -13.98 19.35 -12.68
N ALA A 660 -13.51 18.60 -11.68
CA ALA A 660 -13.07 19.13 -10.39
C ALA A 660 -11.86 20.07 -10.54
N LEU A 661 -10.88 19.73 -11.40
CA LEU A 661 -9.73 20.60 -11.65
C LEU A 661 -10.12 21.92 -12.34
N ARG A 662 -11.09 21.89 -13.27
CA ARG A 662 -11.63 23.11 -13.92
C ARG A 662 -12.36 24.01 -12.93
N ALA A 663 -13.03 23.45 -11.94
CA ALA A 663 -13.74 24.20 -10.91
C ALA A 663 -12.83 24.85 -9.86
N LYS A 664 -11.55 24.39 -9.74
CA LYS A 664 -10.59 24.97 -8.80
C LYS A 664 -10.18 26.39 -9.21
N LYS A 665 -10.09 27.29 -8.22
CA LYS A 665 -9.48 28.61 -8.42
C LYS A 665 -8.00 28.46 -8.73
N ARG A 666 -7.45 29.39 -9.49
CA ARG A 666 -6.01 29.48 -9.79
C ARG A 666 -5.35 30.48 -8.85
N CYS A 667 -4.15 30.11 -8.39
CA CYS A 667 -3.36 30.97 -7.53
C CYS A 667 -2.97 32.28 -8.25
N PRO A 668 -3.20 33.44 -7.65
CA PRO A 668 -2.86 34.73 -8.28
C PRO A 668 -1.34 34.96 -8.40
N ILE A 669 -0.51 34.17 -7.72
CA ILE A 669 0.97 34.31 -7.75
C ILE A 669 1.62 33.35 -8.74
N CYS A 670 1.24 32.05 -8.76
CA CYS A 670 1.91 31.02 -9.55
C CYS A 670 0.98 30.23 -10.47
N GLU A 671 -0.27 30.61 -10.59
CA GLU A 671 -1.32 30.01 -11.46
C GLU A 671 -1.63 28.53 -11.21
N THR A 672 -1.03 27.90 -10.22
CA THR A 672 -1.33 26.53 -9.80
C THR A 672 -2.75 26.44 -9.22
N ALA A 673 -3.44 25.32 -9.40
CA ALA A 673 -4.75 25.07 -8.81
C ALA A 673 -4.68 25.16 -7.28
N MET A 674 -5.70 25.80 -6.69
CA MET A 674 -5.79 26.04 -5.25
C MET A 674 -6.67 24.98 -4.60
N ASP A 675 -6.29 24.55 -3.40
CA ASP A 675 -7.10 23.66 -2.57
C ASP A 675 -8.05 24.50 -1.71
N ALA A 676 -9.32 24.12 -1.65
CA ALA A 676 -10.35 24.84 -0.93
C ALA A 676 -10.58 24.22 0.45
N TYR A 677 -10.68 25.07 1.47
CA TYR A 677 -10.89 24.67 2.87
C TYR A 677 -11.99 25.53 3.50
N LEU A 678 -12.86 24.90 4.28
CA LEU A 678 -13.86 25.62 5.04
C LEU A 678 -13.26 26.13 6.35
N ILE A 679 -13.33 27.44 6.58
CA ILE A 679 -12.96 28.07 7.85
C ILE A 679 -14.15 28.00 8.83
N ASP A 680 -15.30 28.49 8.38
CA ASP A 680 -16.60 28.51 9.09
C ASP A 680 -17.75 28.56 8.08
N ASP A 681 -18.98 28.73 8.57
CA ASP A 681 -20.19 28.81 7.75
C ASP A 681 -20.27 30.03 6.80
N LYS A 682 -19.38 31.02 6.97
CA LYS A 682 -19.34 32.26 6.17
C LYS A 682 -18.06 32.44 5.39
N ARG A 683 -17.00 31.68 5.68
CA ARG A 683 -15.68 31.87 5.10
C ARG A 683 -15.09 30.56 4.60
N LYS A 684 -14.64 30.59 3.37
CA LYS A 684 -13.92 29.53 2.68
C LYS A 684 -12.55 30.05 2.26
N MET A 685 -11.49 29.30 2.52
CA MET A 685 -10.13 29.64 2.14
C MET A 685 -9.67 28.77 0.98
N HIS A 686 -9.10 29.38 -0.04
CA HIS A 686 -8.37 28.72 -1.11
C HIS A 686 -6.89 28.91 -0.86
N VAL A 687 -6.15 27.80 -0.73
CA VAL A 687 -4.70 27.79 -0.48
C VAL A 687 -4.00 27.28 -1.73
N CYS A 688 -2.93 27.94 -2.14
CA CYS A 688 -2.13 27.51 -3.29
C CYS A 688 -1.69 26.05 -3.15
N GLY A 689 -1.82 25.25 -4.22
CA GLY A 689 -1.33 23.88 -4.26
C GLY A 689 0.16 23.77 -3.95
N ASN A 690 0.96 24.80 -4.23
CA ASN A 690 2.40 24.87 -3.93
C ASN A 690 2.73 25.41 -2.52
N ASN A 691 1.74 25.66 -1.66
CA ASN A 691 2.00 26.07 -0.27
C ASN A 691 2.80 24.97 0.49
N PRO A 692 3.82 25.30 1.30
CA PRO A 692 4.27 26.65 1.71
C PRO A 692 5.28 27.33 0.78
N ASN A 693 5.70 26.74 -0.33
CA ASN A 693 6.68 27.33 -1.25
C ASN A 693 6.09 28.53 -2.04
N CYS A 694 4.77 28.61 -2.16
CA CYS A 694 4.04 29.75 -2.66
C CYS A 694 3.08 30.27 -1.58
N GLU A 695 3.12 31.57 -1.29
CA GLU A 695 2.30 32.20 -0.25
C GLU A 695 0.87 32.54 -0.69
N GLY A 696 0.47 32.16 -1.90
CA GLY A 696 -0.84 32.48 -2.46
C GLY A 696 -2.00 31.88 -1.67
N TYR A 697 -2.92 32.69 -1.22
CA TYR A 697 -4.20 32.28 -0.68
C TYR A 697 -5.31 33.31 -1.07
N VAL A 698 -6.55 32.84 -1.04
CA VAL A 698 -7.73 33.70 -1.27
C VAL A 698 -8.82 33.30 -0.28
N VAL A 699 -9.40 34.27 0.41
CA VAL A 699 -10.58 34.06 1.27
C VAL A 699 -11.84 34.42 0.49
N GLU A 700 -12.78 33.50 0.45
CA GLU A 700 -14.09 33.64 -0.15
C GLU A 700 -15.14 33.79 0.95
N TYR A 701 -15.97 34.83 0.85
CA TYR A 701 -17.07 35.08 1.79
C TYR A 701 -18.38 34.64 1.16
N GLY A 702 -19.24 33.96 1.92
CA GLY A 702 -20.51 33.42 1.46
C GLY A 702 -21.21 32.60 2.54
N GLU A 703 -22.25 31.87 2.19
CA GLU A 703 -22.84 30.85 3.06
C GLU A 703 -22.33 29.46 2.63
N PHE A 704 -21.65 28.78 3.52
CA PHE A 704 -21.03 27.48 3.25
C PHE A 704 -21.51 26.43 4.25
N LYS A 705 -21.70 25.19 3.79
CA LYS A 705 -22.06 24.05 4.65
C LYS A 705 -21.11 22.90 4.41
N VAL A 706 -20.77 22.16 5.47
CA VAL A 706 -20.00 20.91 5.33
C VAL A 706 -20.89 19.84 4.72
N LYS A 707 -20.50 19.26 3.59
CA LYS A 707 -21.20 18.13 2.98
C LYS A 707 -20.94 16.82 3.72
N GLY A 708 -21.95 15.97 3.74
CA GLY A 708 -21.80 14.59 4.23
C GLY A 708 -22.80 14.14 5.29
N TYR A 709 -23.80 14.98 5.54
CA TYR A 709 -24.99 14.60 6.29
C TYR A 709 -26.21 15.37 5.74
N ASP A 710 -27.09 14.67 5.04
CA ASP A 710 -28.32 15.20 4.44
C ASP A 710 -29.56 14.76 5.26
N GLY A 711 -29.35 14.24 6.44
CA GLY A 711 -30.41 13.80 7.34
C GLY A 711 -31.05 14.98 8.12
N PRO A 712 -32.08 14.69 8.93
CA PRO A 712 -32.76 15.68 9.74
C PRO A 712 -31.83 16.28 10.80
N VAL A 713 -32.19 17.44 11.34
CA VAL A 713 -31.50 18.05 12.49
C VAL A 713 -31.39 17.02 13.62
N VAL A 714 -30.17 16.80 14.12
CA VAL A 714 -29.91 15.87 15.22
C VAL A 714 -29.81 16.65 16.51
N GLU A 715 -30.69 16.32 17.43
CA GLU A 715 -30.64 16.87 18.79
C GLU A 715 -29.58 16.12 19.63
N CYS A 716 -28.90 16.87 20.48
CA CYS A 716 -27.95 16.31 21.41
C CYS A 716 -28.64 15.50 22.49
N ASP A 717 -28.33 14.23 22.62
CA ASP A 717 -28.86 13.29 23.61
C ASP A 717 -28.54 13.66 25.07
N LYS A 718 -27.62 14.61 25.32
CA LYS A 718 -27.23 15.05 26.64
C LYS A 718 -27.84 16.37 27.09
N CYS A 719 -28.11 17.29 26.20
CA CYS A 719 -28.58 18.64 26.54
C CYS A 719 -29.71 19.18 25.67
N GLY A 720 -30.17 18.43 24.67
CA GLY A 720 -31.26 18.82 23.76
C GLY A 720 -30.93 19.92 22.77
N SER A 721 -29.71 20.47 22.76
CA SER A 721 -29.30 21.47 21.76
C SER A 721 -29.01 20.78 20.39
N ASP A 722 -29.11 21.54 19.31
CA ASP A 722 -28.78 21.03 17.98
C ASP A 722 -27.34 20.56 17.88
N MET A 723 -27.09 19.54 17.06
CA MET A 723 -25.76 19.10 16.72
C MET A 723 -25.41 19.50 15.29
N VAL A 724 -24.18 19.99 15.10
CA VAL A 724 -23.66 20.40 13.80
C VAL A 724 -22.57 19.46 13.30
N LEU A 725 -22.53 19.27 11.98
CA LEU A 725 -21.50 18.43 11.35
C LEU A 725 -20.14 19.12 11.40
N LYS A 726 -19.13 18.44 11.93
CA LYS A 726 -17.73 18.88 11.93
C LYS A 726 -16.80 17.81 11.39
N ASN A 727 -15.64 18.22 10.87
CA ASN A 727 -14.53 17.34 10.51
C ASN A 727 -13.54 17.23 11.68
N GLY A 728 -13.10 16.00 11.97
CA GLY A 728 -12.11 15.74 13.01
C GLY A 728 -11.07 14.72 12.55
N ARG A 729 -10.04 14.53 13.37
CA ARG A 729 -8.92 13.60 13.12
C ARG A 729 -9.35 12.18 12.69
N PHE A 730 -10.54 11.74 13.10
CA PHE A 730 -11.06 10.40 12.84
C PHE A 730 -12.27 10.41 11.88
N GLY A 731 -12.42 11.48 11.07
CA GLY A 731 -13.50 11.65 10.12
C GLY A 731 -14.60 12.59 10.61
N LYS A 732 -15.69 12.67 9.85
CA LYS A 732 -16.83 13.54 10.13
C LYS A 732 -17.60 13.10 11.38
N TYR A 733 -18.05 14.07 12.17
CA TYR A 733 -18.82 13.84 13.38
C TYR A 733 -19.81 15.00 13.65
N MET A 734 -20.88 14.71 14.37
CA MET A 734 -21.81 15.71 14.88
C MET A 734 -21.27 16.23 16.23
N ASP A 735 -21.20 17.55 16.38
CA ASP A 735 -20.76 18.24 17.60
C ASP A 735 -21.91 19.06 18.16
N CYS A 736 -22.09 19.02 19.47
CA CYS A 736 -23.14 19.80 20.14
C CYS A 736 -22.85 21.30 20.06
N THR A 737 -23.84 22.11 19.72
CA THR A 737 -23.73 23.57 19.62
C THR A 737 -23.63 24.29 20.97
N SER A 738 -23.97 23.60 22.06
CA SER A 738 -23.90 24.18 23.43
C SER A 738 -22.46 24.32 23.89
N GLU A 739 -22.03 25.49 24.32
CA GLU A 739 -20.66 25.76 24.81
C GLU A 739 -20.29 24.92 26.06
N THR A 740 -21.28 24.54 26.87
CA THR A 740 -21.09 23.74 28.06
C THR A 740 -21.15 22.23 27.83
N CYS A 741 -21.71 21.80 26.70
CA CYS A 741 -21.84 20.38 26.32
C CYS A 741 -20.79 19.99 25.27
N LYS A 742 -19.93 19.06 25.61
CA LYS A 742 -18.89 18.55 24.72
C LYS A 742 -19.27 17.21 24.09
N ASN A 743 -20.56 16.95 23.90
CA ASN A 743 -21.05 15.71 23.34
C ASN A 743 -20.80 15.65 21.84
N THR A 744 -20.27 14.52 21.35
CA THR A 744 -20.01 14.29 19.92
C THR A 744 -20.52 12.93 19.47
N ARG A 745 -21.08 12.84 18.27
CA ARG A 745 -21.54 11.60 17.64
C ARG A 745 -20.89 11.41 16.27
N LYS A 746 -20.36 10.22 16.00
CA LYS A 746 -19.70 9.92 14.73
C LYS A 746 -20.69 9.78 13.59
N ILE A 747 -20.27 10.10 12.35
CA ILE A 747 -20.98 9.68 11.15
C ILE A 747 -20.47 8.29 10.75
N LEU A 748 -21.39 7.38 10.53
CA LEU A 748 -21.12 6.01 10.07
C LEU A 748 -20.81 5.99 8.57
N LYS A 749 -20.23 4.90 8.08
CA LYS A 749 -19.92 4.74 6.63
C LYS A 749 -21.15 4.78 5.72
N ASN A 750 -22.34 4.53 6.24
CA ASN A 750 -23.62 4.64 5.54
C ASN A 750 -24.20 6.07 5.54
N GLY A 751 -23.48 7.06 6.08
CA GLY A 751 -23.92 8.45 6.19
C GLY A 751 -24.83 8.77 7.37
N GLU A 752 -25.20 7.78 8.20
CA GLU A 752 -26.06 7.98 9.38
C GLU A 752 -25.25 8.43 10.60
N VAL A 753 -25.90 9.16 11.52
CA VAL A 753 -25.31 9.51 12.81
C VAL A 753 -25.30 8.29 13.73
N ALA A 754 -24.11 7.97 14.26
CA ALA A 754 -23.99 6.87 15.22
C ALA A 754 -24.97 7.05 16.41
N PRO A 755 -25.53 5.96 16.96
CA PRO A 755 -26.40 6.07 18.15
C PRO A 755 -25.64 6.73 19.33
N PRO A 756 -26.37 7.30 20.31
CA PRO A 756 -25.79 7.86 21.52
C PRO A 756 -24.83 6.87 22.19
N LYS A 757 -23.72 7.39 22.70
CA LYS A 757 -22.80 6.58 23.50
C LYS A 757 -23.34 6.45 24.91
N GLU A 758 -23.33 5.23 25.44
CA GLU A 758 -23.59 5.00 26.84
C GLU A 758 -22.56 5.70 27.74
N ASP A 759 -23.01 6.23 28.84
CA ASP A 759 -22.11 6.79 29.84
C ASP A 759 -21.30 5.65 30.51
N PRO A 760 -20.04 5.91 30.86
CA PRO A 760 -19.22 4.91 31.52
C PRO A 760 -19.84 4.48 32.86
N VAL A 761 -19.92 3.17 33.10
CA VAL A 761 -20.43 2.63 34.38
C VAL A 761 -19.29 2.48 35.36
N HIS A 762 -19.40 3.15 36.51
CA HIS A 762 -18.35 3.16 37.52
C HIS A 762 -18.53 2.02 38.53
N PHE A 763 -17.42 1.32 38.83
CA PHE A 763 -17.35 0.25 39.81
C PHE A 763 -16.27 0.56 40.88
N PRO A 764 -16.54 1.46 41.84
CA PRO A 764 -15.60 1.78 42.91
C PRO A 764 -15.16 0.58 43.75
N GLU A 765 -15.96 -0.48 43.74
CA GLU A 765 -15.71 -1.74 44.46
C GLU A 765 -14.70 -2.66 43.75
N LEU A 766 -14.32 -2.32 42.49
CA LEU A 766 -13.34 -3.07 41.71
C LEU A 766 -12.04 -2.25 41.56
N PRO A 767 -11.09 -2.39 42.49
CA PRO A 767 -9.83 -1.64 42.47
C PRO A 767 -8.97 -2.11 41.28
N CYS A 768 -8.18 -1.20 40.70
CA CYS A 768 -7.14 -1.52 39.76
C CYS A 768 -5.94 -2.19 40.45
N GLU A 769 -5.23 -3.08 39.72
CA GLU A 769 -4.09 -3.81 40.32
C GLU A 769 -2.81 -2.97 40.40
N ASN A 770 -2.64 -2.04 39.45
CA ASN A 770 -1.40 -1.27 39.27
C ASN A 770 -1.54 0.24 39.58
N SER A 771 -2.66 0.67 40.17
CA SER A 771 -2.92 2.08 40.52
C SER A 771 -4.02 2.21 41.60
N ASP A 772 -4.03 3.35 42.33
CA ASP A 772 -5.08 3.70 43.29
C ASP A 772 -6.44 4.04 42.63
N ALA A 773 -6.67 3.59 41.40
CA ALA A 773 -7.89 3.80 40.64
C ALA A 773 -8.82 2.58 40.77
N TYR A 774 -10.06 2.73 40.36
CA TYR A 774 -11.03 1.64 40.24
C TYR A 774 -11.45 1.45 38.77
N PHE A 775 -12.07 0.34 38.48
CA PHE A 775 -12.48 0.06 37.10
C PHE A 775 -13.79 0.74 36.73
N VAL A 776 -13.85 1.19 35.47
CA VAL A 776 -14.99 1.77 34.79
C VAL A 776 -15.29 0.98 33.54
N LEU A 777 -16.51 0.48 33.37
CA LEU A 777 -16.95 -0.18 32.14
C LEU A 777 -17.20 0.85 31.05
N ARG A 778 -16.58 0.60 29.87
CA ARG A 778 -16.70 1.46 28.69
C ARG A 778 -17.09 0.62 27.48
N ASP A 779 -17.90 1.21 26.60
CA ASP A 779 -18.23 0.65 25.30
C ASP A 779 -17.33 1.28 24.24
N GLY A 780 -16.44 0.49 23.65
CA GLY A 780 -15.44 0.92 22.65
C GLY A 780 -15.64 0.30 21.27
N ALA A 781 -14.86 0.72 20.31
CA ALA A 781 -14.89 0.19 18.95
C ALA A 781 -14.59 -1.34 18.85
N SER A 782 -13.98 -1.90 19.88
CA SER A 782 -13.67 -3.33 20.01
C SER A 782 -14.54 -4.05 21.07
N GLY A 783 -15.70 -3.46 21.43
CA GLY A 783 -16.64 -3.97 22.39
C GLY A 783 -16.42 -3.45 23.82
N LEU A 784 -17.07 -4.09 24.80
CA LEU A 784 -16.99 -3.74 26.21
C LEU A 784 -15.62 -4.03 26.81
N PHE A 785 -15.10 -3.10 27.62
CA PHE A 785 -13.86 -3.26 28.36
C PHE A 785 -13.88 -2.47 29.66
N MET A 786 -13.13 -2.97 30.63
CA MET A 786 -12.86 -2.28 31.90
C MET A 786 -11.61 -1.41 31.72
N ALA A 787 -11.65 -0.16 32.14
CA ALA A 787 -10.54 0.79 32.15
C ALA A 787 -10.39 1.48 33.49
N ALA A 788 -9.17 1.88 33.86
CA ALA A 788 -8.92 2.64 35.07
C ALA A 788 -9.68 3.98 35.07
N SER A 789 -10.28 4.35 36.19
CA SER A 789 -11.09 5.57 36.33
C SER A 789 -10.29 6.86 36.12
N ASN A 790 -8.99 6.83 36.37
CA ASN A 790 -8.07 7.95 36.24
C ASN A 790 -7.33 8.00 34.87
N PHE A 791 -7.82 7.24 33.83
CA PHE A 791 -7.24 7.34 32.50
C PHE A 791 -7.11 8.80 32.02
N PRO A 792 -5.98 9.26 31.43
CA PRO A 792 -4.85 8.50 30.92
C PRO A 792 -3.67 8.30 31.87
N LYS A 793 -3.77 8.66 33.14
CA LYS A 793 -2.69 8.47 34.15
C LYS A 793 -2.37 6.99 34.32
N SER A 794 -3.36 6.15 34.55
CA SER A 794 -3.25 4.71 34.45
C SER A 794 -3.88 4.24 33.11
N ARG A 795 -3.19 3.32 32.43
CA ARG A 795 -3.68 2.70 31.17
C ARG A 795 -4.12 1.25 31.38
N GLU A 796 -4.37 0.87 32.59
CA GLU A 796 -4.80 -0.47 32.95
C GLU A 796 -6.19 -0.75 32.34
N THR A 797 -6.27 -1.84 31.58
CA THR A 797 -7.50 -2.27 30.91
C THR A 797 -7.59 -3.79 30.89
N ARG A 798 -8.81 -4.32 31.04
CA ARG A 798 -9.09 -5.77 30.89
C ARG A 798 -10.48 -6.04 30.34
N ALA A 799 -10.76 -7.28 30.01
CA ALA A 799 -12.11 -7.72 29.68
C ALA A 799 -13.00 -7.74 30.94
N PRO A 800 -14.31 -7.41 30.86
CA PRO A 800 -15.24 -7.60 31.94
C PRO A 800 -15.45 -9.09 32.21
N LEU A 801 -15.48 -9.48 33.50
CA LEU A 801 -15.94 -10.81 33.92
C LEU A 801 -17.48 -10.85 33.96
N VAL A 802 -18.07 -11.95 33.53
CA VAL A 802 -19.53 -12.13 33.62
C VAL A 802 -20.02 -12.05 35.08
N SER A 803 -19.28 -12.65 36.02
CA SER A 803 -19.58 -12.58 37.43
C SER A 803 -19.60 -11.17 38.01
N GLU A 804 -18.71 -10.30 37.54
CA GLU A 804 -18.69 -8.88 37.92
C GLU A 804 -19.89 -8.13 37.35
N LEU A 805 -20.21 -8.35 36.09
CA LEU A 805 -21.41 -7.74 35.49
C LEU A 805 -22.68 -8.20 36.16
N ALA A 806 -22.81 -9.47 36.49
CA ALA A 806 -23.96 -10.01 37.23
C ALA A 806 -24.09 -9.41 38.66
N ARG A 807 -22.96 -9.20 39.33
CA ARG A 807 -22.95 -8.56 40.69
C ARG A 807 -23.48 -7.12 40.68
N PHE A 808 -23.31 -6.40 39.57
CA PHE A 808 -23.67 -5.00 39.41
C PHE A 808 -24.72 -4.76 38.32
N GLU A 809 -25.60 -5.72 38.08
CA GLU A 809 -26.61 -5.70 37.04
C GLU A 809 -27.47 -4.42 37.04
N GLU A 810 -27.86 -3.94 38.20
CA GLU A 810 -28.70 -2.72 38.35
C GLU A 810 -28.04 -1.45 37.79
N ARG A 811 -26.70 -1.42 37.71
CA ARG A 811 -25.93 -0.26 37.18
C ARG A 811 -25.74 -0.35 35.67
N LEU A 812 -25.99 -1.51 35.06
CA LEU A 812 -25.73 -1.70 33.63
C LEU A 812 -26.84 -1.08 32.78
N PRO A 813 -26.50 -0.45 31.64
CA PRO A 813 -27.46 -0.09 30.64
C PRO A 813 -28.29 -1.31 30.19
N GLU A 814 -29.55 -1.09 29.89
CA GLU A 814 -30.52 -2.17 29.55
C GLU A 814 -30.02 -3.10 28.46
N LYS A 815 -29.40 -2.53 27.44
CA LYS A 815 -28.82 -3.28 26.30
C LYS A 815 -27.69 -4.26 26.67
N PHE A 816 -27.09 -4.15 27.85
CA PHE A 816 -26.04 -5.04 28.33
C PHE A 816 -26.47 -5.99 29.46
N LYS A 817 -27.68 -5.85 30.00
CA LYS A 817 -28.18 -6.74 31.05
C LYS A 817 -28.26 -8.21 30.63
N TYR A 818 -28.49 -8.50 29.35
CA TYR A 818 -28.48 -9.88 28.89
C TYR A 818 -27.13 -10.60 29.13
N LEU A 819 -26.01 -9.87 29.24
CA LEU A 819 -24.71 -10.45 29.54
C LEU A 819 -24.59 -11.02 30.94
N THR A 820 -25.44 -10.57 31.89
CA THR A 820 -25.46 -11.05 33.28
C THR A 820 -26.08 -12.44 33.41
N THR A 821 -26.86 -12.86 32.38
CA THR A 821 -27.49 -14.18 32.32
C THR A 821 -26.58 -15.25 31.70
N ALA A 822 -25.38 -14.85 31.25
CA ALA A 822 -24.40 -15.78 30.70
C ALA A 822 -23.81 -16.69 31.79
N PRO A 823 -23.31 -17.89 31.44
CA PRO A 823 -22.54 -18.70 32.38
C PRO A 823 -21.31 -17.94 32.89
N GLN A 824 -21.15 -17.88 34.23
CA GLN A 824 -20.08 -17.13 34.88
C GLN A 824 -18.73 -17.85 34.82
N GLU A 825 -18.75 -19.18 34.68
CA GLU A 825 -17.58 -20.05 34.59
C GLU A 825 -17.77 -21.13 33.54
N ASP A 826 -16.67 -21.71 33.06
CA ASP A 826 -16.69 -22.88 32.18
C ASP A 826 -16.78 -24.17 33.04
N PRO A 827 -16.97 -25.37 32.45
CA PRO A 827 -17.07 -26.63 33.19
C PRO A 827 -15.86 -27.01 34.02
N ASP A 828 -14.70 -26.34 33.81
CA ASP A 828 -13.47 -26.54 34.59
C ASP A 828 -13.31 -25.46 35.68
N GLY A 829 -14.32 -24.60 35.91
CA GLY A 829 -14.30 -23.54 36.91
C GLY A 829 -13.47 -22.29 36.51
N ARG A 830 -13.17 -22.10 35.23
CA ARG A 830 -12.46 -20.90 34.78
C ARG A 830 -13.45 -19.75 34.55
N PRO A 831 -13.09 -18.52 35.01
CA PRO A 831 -13.96 -17.36 34.84
C PRO A 831 -14.27 -17.07 33.37
N ALA A 832 -15.53 -16.73 33.13
CA ALA A 832 -15.99 -16.32 31.81
C ALA A 832 -15.86 -14.81 31.60
N VAL A 833 -15.26 -14.41 30.47
CA VAL A 833 -15.03 -13.01 30.10
C VAL A 833 -15.86 -12.61 28.89
N VAL A 834 -16.32 -11.36 28.87
CA VAL A 834 -17.04 -10.79 27.73
C VAL A 834 -16.07 -10.35 26.66
N ARG A 835 -16.32 -10.73 25.41
CA ARG A 835 -15.55 -10.36 24.20
C ARG A 835 -16.50 -9.91 23.09
N PHE A 836 -15.97 -9.21 22.11
CA PHE A 836 -16.72 -8.70 20.96
C PHE A 836 -16.25 -9.34 19.65
N SER A 837 -17.19 -9.82 18.87
CA SER A 837 -16.96 -10.39 17.56
C SER A 837 -17.01 -9.31 16.49
N ARG A 838 -15.87 -9.01 15.85
CA ARG A 838 -15.82 -8.04 14.74
C ARG A 838 -16.61 -8.52 13.50
N LYS A 839 -16.83 -9.83 13.38
CA LYS A 839 -17.55 -10.45 12.26
C LYS A 839 -19.05 -10.30 12.41
N THR A 840 -19.61 -10.69 13.57
CA THR A 840 -21.06 -10.63 13.85
C THR A 840 -21.52 -9.29 14.43
N LYS A 841 -20.58 -8.45 14.93
CA LYS A 841 -20.87 -7.20 15.65
C LYS A 841 -21.59 -7.37 16.98
N GLU A 842 -21.43 -8.52 17.61
CA GLU A 842 -22.08 -8.91 18.84
C GLU A 842 -21.09 -9.24 19.95
N ASN A 843 -21.52 -9.08 21.20
CA ASN A 843 -20.76 -9.56 22.34
C ASN A 843 -21.02 -11.06 22.55
N TYR A 844 -19.98 -11.77 22.91
CA TYR A 844 -20.02 -13.19 23.25
C TYR A 844 -19.16 -13.45 24.49
N VAL A 845 -19.33 -14.59 25.10
CA VAL A 845 -18.62 -14.98 26.32
C VAL A 845 -17.68 -16.14 26.02
N ARG A 846 -16.48 -16.11 26.62
CA ARG A 846 -15.54 -17.25 26.56
C ARG A 846 -14.73 -17.35 27.85
N SER A 847 -14.18 -18.53 28.14
CA SER A 847 -13.13 -18.67 29.16
C SER A 847 -11.74 -18.55 28.56
N GLU A 848 -10.80 -18.08 29.37
CA GLU A 848 -9.41 -17.83 28.97
C GLU A 848 -8.44 -18.52 29.95
N ASP A 849 -7.29 -18.97 29.40
CA ASP A 849 -6.16 -19.50 30.14
C ASP A 849 -4.95 -18.64 29.79
N ASP A 850 -4.36 -17.91 30.76
CA ASP A 850 -3.32 -16.89 30.52
C ASP A 850 -3.64 -15.93 29.37
N GLY A 851 -4.88 -15.44 29.30
CA GLY A 851 -5.36 -14.51 28.27
C GLY A 851 -5.60 -15.16 26.88
N LYS A 852 -5.40 -16.47 26.74
CA LYS A 852 -5.69 -17.22 25.51
C LYS A 852 -7.05 -17.93 25.61
N PRO A 853 -7.78 -18.08 24.48
CA PRO A 853 -9.03 -18.81 24.46
C PRO A 853 -8.86 -20.26 24.94
N SER A 854 -9.64 -20.72 25.90
CA SER A 854 -9.61 -22.10 26.38
C SER A 854 -10.23 -23.10 25.39
N GLY A 855 -11.05 -22.61 24.43
CA GLY A 855 -11.85 -23.42 23.51
C GLY A 855 -13.33 -23.56 23.93
N TRP A 856 -13.72 -23.02 25.08
CA TRP A 856 -15.10 -22.88 25.51
C TRP A 856 -15.64 -21.47 25.18
N THR A 857 -16.83 -21.40 24.58
CA THR A 857 -17.50 -20.14 24.20
C THR A 857 -19.01 -20.28 24.37
N ALA A 858 -19.70 -19.18 24.71
CA ALA A 858 -21.14 -19.04 24.74
C ALA A 858 -21.56 -17.84 23.87
N LEU A 859 -22.50 -18.09 22.96
CA LEU A 859 -23.08 -17.09 22.06
C LEU A 859 -24.55 -16.87 22.47
N TYR A 860 -25.02 -15.62 22.42
CA TYR A 860 -26.42 -15.30 22.70
C TYR A 860 -27.20 -15.28 21.40
N VAL A 861 -28.10 -16.27 21.23
CA VAL A 861 -28.89 -16.47 20.00
C VAL A 861 -30.34 -16.66 20.38
N ASP A 862 -31.23 -15.91 19.80
CA ASP A 862 -32.71 -15.99 20.02
C ASP A 862 -33.11 -16.01 21.50
N GLY A 863 -32.47 -15.17 22.32
CA GLY A 863 -32.79 -15.07 23.74
C GLY A 863 -32.21 -16.15 24.66
N LYS A 864 -31.32 -17.02 24.14
CA LYS A 864 -30.66 -18.10 24.89
C LYS A 864 -29.16 -18.15 24.65
N TRP A 865 -28.39 -18.66 25.62
CA TRP A 865 -26.97 -18.88 25.52
C TRP A 865 -26.66 -20.27 24.90
N GLU A 866 -26.12 -20.29 23.70
CA GLU A 866 -25.63 -21.51 23.05
C GLU A 866 -24.16 -21.73 23.38
N ILE A 867 -23.86 -22.85 24.05
CA ILE A 867 -22.51 -23.17 24.49
C ILE A 867 -21.82 -24.11 23.49
N THR A 868 -20.60 -23.72 23.08
CA THR A 868 -19.73 -24.54 22.25
C THR A 868 -18.44 -24.83 23.01
N ASP A 869 -18.11 -26.12 23.20
CA ASP A 869 -16.90 -26.60 23.84
C ASP A 869 -16.08 -27.45 22.89
N LYS A 870 -15.04 -26.84 22.28
CA LYS A 870 -14.16 -27.52 21.34
C LYS A 870 -13.18 -28.49 22.01
N ARG A 871 -13.00 -28.44 23.32
CA ARG A 871 -12.12 -29.34 24.09
C ARG A 871 -12.66 -30.75 24.11
N LYS A 872 -14.00 -30.94 24.08
CA LYS A 872 -14.68 -32.26 24.06
C LYS A 872 -14.48 -33.01 22.74
N LYS A 873 -14.20 -32.29 21.61
CA LYS A 873 -13.93 -32.93 20.30
C LYS A 873 -12.49 -33.41 20.11
N ALA A 874 -11.56 -33.04 21.00
CA ALA A 874 -10.17 -33.45 20.94
C ALA A 874 -9.87 -34.72 21.80
N LYS A 875 -10.86 -35.24 22.55
CA LYS A 875 -10.74 -36.43 23.42
C LYS A 875 -11.57 -37.62 22.95
N ALA A 876 -12.30 -37.52 21.79
CA ALA A 876 -13.03 -38.63 21.19
C ALA A 876 -12.33 -39.17 19.96
#